data_934fe620b089d3dcc5d7133403d5b579
#
_entry.id   934fe620b089d3dcc5d7133403d5b579
#
_cell.length_a   1.000
_cell.length_b   1.000
_cell.length_c   1.000
_cell.angle_alpha   90.00
_cell.angle_beta   90.00
_cell.angle_gamma   90.00
#
_symmetry.space_group_name_H-M   'P 1'
#
loop_
_entity.id
_entity.type
_entity.pdbx_description
1 polymer ?
#
loop_
_entity_poly.entity_id
_entity_poly.type
_entity_poly.pdbx_seq_one_letter_code
_entity_poly.pdbx_strand_id
1 'polypeptide(L)'
;MVKGKTARLAISGSAGMGVAENCRLPFVQEVFATRVAANRLLPGSDVIIELGGEDAKILFLTGGMEVRMNGTCAGGTGAFIDQMATLLNVAPDEMNELAKAYEKTYTIASRCGVFAKSDIQPLLNQGARKNDIAASIFYAVVNQTIAGLAQGREIKGNIVYLGGPLTFLSELRKSFDETLKTKGTCPENSLYYVALGAAFCAEEDIDLDQAISQAEHYRASGNFAYNPPLFQSREDYDAFLERHSQCSVERGDFDAYQGKVYLGMDAGSTTVKTVVMGENGELLYSQYQPNSGNPVPIIKEFLEKLYREHPDVEIAAGAVTGYGEEIIKNAFCVDFGIVETVAHLTAAKRFMPDVQFVIDIGGQDMKCFKIHNGTIDNIFLNEACSSGCGSFLQTFANALGYSIEEFSKLGLFAKQPVNLGSRCTVFMNSSVKQAQKDGATIEDISAGLSLSVVKNALYKVIRASSPGELGKRIVVQGGTFLNDAVLRAFEQEMGVQVVRPDIAGLMGAYGAALYAQSRKREKSTILTEEQLAKFTHKISVVTCGLCSNHCRLTVNTFEGGRKYIGGNRCEKPITRKNAGESLNIYEYKLKLLEEYRSCEGPRGTIGIPMGLNMYELLPFWYRFFKDLGFGVKTSPLSNSKLYLRGQHTIPSDTVCFPAKLMHGLSLIHISEPTRPY
;
A
#
# COMPACT_ATOMS: atom_id res chain seq x y z
N MET A 1 -18.33 -12.59 -40.82
CA MET A 1 -17.15 -12.21 -41.61
C MET A 1 -16.24 -13.36 -42.00
N VAL A 2 -16.16 -14.44 -41.21
CA VAL A 2 -15.20 -15.56 -41.39
C VAL A 2 -15.86 -16.91 -41.70
N LYS A 3 -17.19 -16.97 -41.90
CA LYS A 3 -17.95 -18.20 -42.14
C LYS A 3 -17.51 -18.89 -43.45
N GLY A 4 -17.29 -20.19 -43.39
CA GLY A 4 -16.78 -20.99 -44.50
C GLY A 4 -15.33 -20.75 -44.87
N LYS A 5 -14.50 -20.19 -43.96
CA LYS A 5 -13.08 -19.92 -44.22
C LYS A 5 -12.19 -20.77 -43.33
N THR A 6 -11.00 -21.07 -43.82
CA THR A 6 -9.90 -21.62 -43.05
C THR A 6 -8.89 -20.50 -42.72
N ALA A 7 -8.24 -20.61 -41.59
CA ALA A 7 -7.15 -19.71 -41.19
C ALA A 7 -6.12 -20.44 -40.34
N ARG A 8 -4.87 -19.96 -40.37
CA ARG A 8 -3.86 -20.38 -39.40
C ARG A 8 -4.10 -19.64 -38.11
N LEU A 9 -4.38 -20.37 -37.05
CA LEU A 9 -4.75 -19.83 -35.75
C LEU A 9 -3.95 -20.52 -34.67
N ALA A 10 -3.42 -19.73 -33.75
CA ALA A 10 -2.84 -20.23 -32.50
C ALA A 10 -3.23 -19.32 -31.34
N ILE A 11 -3.36 -19.89 -30.15
CA ILE A 11 -3.70 -19.20 -28.92
C ILE A 11 -2.46 -19.11 -28.04
N SER A 12 -2.31 -18.00 -27.32
CA SER A 12 -1.29 -17.80 -26.31
C SER A 12 -1.87 -17.17 -25.06
N GLY A 13 -1.06 -17.15 -23.98
CA GLY A 13 -1.45 -16.60 -22.70
C GLY A 13 -2.15 -17.63 -21.78
N SER A 14 -1.98 -17.47 -20.47
CA SER A 14 -2.53 -18.40 -19.47
C SER A 14 -4.05 -18.57 -19.55
N ALA A 15 -4.76 -17.48 -19.90
CA ALA A 15 -6.21 -17.51 -20.10
C ALA A 15 -6.66 -18.30 -21.32
N GLY A 16 -5.82 -18.38 -22.34
CA GLY A 16 -6.10 -19.09 -23.58
C GLY A 16 -5.89 -20.60 -23.50
N MET A 17 -5.21 -21.10 -22.48
CA MET A 17 -4.83 -22.51 -22.39
C MET A 17 -6.05 -23.44 -22.35
N GLY A 18 -7.04 -23.13 -21.49
CA GLY A 18 -8.27 -23.93 -21.39
C GLY A 18 -9.10 -23.91 -22.68
N VAL A 19 -9.15 -22.75 -23.35
CA VAL A 19 -9.83 -22.62 -24.66
C VAL A 19 -9.09 -23.42 -25.72
N ALA A 20 -7.76 -23.32 -25.77
CA ALA A 20 -6.94 -24.06 -26.72
C ALA A 20 -7.15 -25.58 -26.59
N GLU A 21 -7.12 -26.09 -25.36
CA GLU A 21 -7.29 -27.52 -25.08
C GLU A 21 -8.70 -28.00 -25.44
N ASN A 22 -9.74 -27.31 -24.97
CA ASN A 22 -11.12 -27.70 -25.20
C ASN A 22 -11.55 -27.53 -26.66
N CYS A 23 -11.08 -26.49 -27.33
CA CYS A 23 -11.38 -26.23 -28.74
C CYS A 23 -10.40 -26.89 -29.71
N ARG A 24 -9.44 -27.67 -29.19
CA ARG A 24 -8.39 -28.35 -30.00
C ARG A 24 -7.62 -27.38 -30.89
N LEU A 25 -7.32 -26.19 -30.36
CA LEU A 25 -6.57 -25.17 -31.07
C LEU A 25 -5.09 -25.22 -30.64
N PRO A 26 -4.13 -24.95 -31.54
CA PRO A 26 -2.73 -24.86 -31.22
C PRO A 26 -2.45 -23.83 -30.11
N PHE A 27 -1.67 -24.23 -29.11
CA PHE A 27 -1.24 -23.34 -28.04
C PHE A 27 0.25 -23.03 -28.17
N VAL A 28 0.59 -21.76 -28.09
CA VAL A 28 1.97 -21.27 -28.12
C VAL A 28 2.31 -20.60 -26.79
N GLN A 29 3.36 -21.05 -26.16
CA GLN A 29 3.80 -20.49 -24.90
C GLN A 29 4.24 -19.03 -25.09
N GLU A 30 3.79 -18.15 -24.21
CA GLU A 30 3.88 -16.69 -24.32
C GLU A 30 5.31 -16.17 -24.55
N VAL A 31 6.27 -16.63 -23.75
CA VAL A 31 7.68 -16.23 -23.87
C VAL A 31 8.27 -16.66 -25.21
N PHE A 32 7.88 -17.85 -25.69
CA PHE A 32 8.31 -18.33 -27.01
C PHE A 32 7.72 -17.47 -28.13
N ALA A 33 6.43 -17.12 -28.02
CA ALA A 33 5.76 -16.24 -28.96
C ALA A 33 6.41 -14.85 -29.02
N THR A 34 6.64 -14.21 -27.86
CA THR A 34 7.34 -12.91 -27.80
C THR A 34 8.71 -12.97 -28.51
N ARG A 35 9.46 -14.04 -28.29
CA ARG A 35 10.77 -14.24 -28.92
C ARG A 35 10.67 -14.35 -30.44
N VAL A 36 9.75 -15.17 -30.94
CA VAL A 36 9.56 -15.38 -32.38
C VAL A 36 9.19 -14.05 -33.05
N ALA A 37 8.28 -13.30 -32.45
CA ALA A 37 7.89 -11.98 -32.94
C ALA A 37 9.07 -11.00 -32.97
N ALA A 38 9.84 -10.92 -31.88
CA ALA A 38 10.97 -10.02 -31.78
C ALA A 38 12.07 -10.35 -32.78
N ASN A 39 12.45 -11.61 -32.92
CA ASN A 39 13.45 -12.04 -33.90
C ASN A 39 13.04 -11.71 -35.36
N ARG A 40 11.73 -11.75 -35.64
CA ARG A 40 11.22 -11.53 -37.00
C ARG A 40 10.98 -10.05 -37.29
N LEU A 41 10.46 -9.29 -36.32
CA LEU A 41 10.03 -7.90 -36.52
C LEU A 41 11.07 -6.87 -36.07
N LEU A 42 11.96 -7.25 -35.16
CA LEU A 42 12.99 -6.38 -34.58
C LEU A 42 14.37 -7.08 -34.57
N PRO A 43 14.89 -7.44 -35.75
CA PRO A 43 16.21 -8.07 -35.84
C PRO A 43 17.27 -7.13 -35.26
N GLY A 44 18.12 -7.66 -34.38
CA GLY A 44 19.17 -6.86 -33.72
C GLY A 44 18.78 -6.33 -32.33
N SER A 45 17.63 -6.73 -31.78
CA SER A 45 17.32 -6.48 -30.38
C SER A 45 18.21 -7.31 -29.46
N ASP A 46 18.75 -6.69 -28.41
CA ASP A 46 19.59 -7.37 -27.42
C ASP A 46 18.78 -7.79 -26.20
N VAL A 47 17.89 -6.92 -25.73
CA VAL A 47 17.06 -7.14 -24.55
C VAL A 47 15.63 -6.69 -24.79
N ILE A 48 14.67 -7.50 -24.35
CA ILE A 48 13.26 -7.12 -24.30
C ILE A 48 12.86 -6.99 -22.84
N ILE A 49 12.24 -5.87 -22.49
CA ILE A 49 11.55 -5.65 -21.21
C ILE A 49 10.06 -5.63 -21.53
N GLU A 50 9.34 -6.61 -21.01
CA GLU A 50 7.88 -6.73 -21.19
C GLU A 50 7.19 -6.61 -19.84
N LEU A 51 6.32 -5.60 -19.71
CA LEU A 51 5.48 -5.44 -18.54
C LEU A 51 4.02 -5.70 -18.93
N GLY A 52 3.48 -6.78 -18.39
CA GLY A 52 2.07 -7.11 -18.51
C GLY A 52 1.23 -6.57 -17.35
N GLY A 53 -0.04 -6.98 -17.31
CA GLY A 53 -0.93 -6.66 -16.21
C GLY A 53 -0.49 -7.28 -14.88
N GLU A 54 -0.08 -8.56 -14.91
CA GLU A 54 0.34 -9.32 -13.70
C GLU A 54 1.76 -9.87 -13.82
N ASP A 55 2.33 -9.87 -15.01
CA ASP A 55 3.65 -10.41 -15.30
C ASP A 55 4.65 -9.31 -15.67
N ALA A 56 5.88 -9.51 -15.28
CA ALA A 56 7.03 -8.75 -15.75
C ALA A 56 8.10 -9.72 -16.25
N LYS A 57 8.67 -9.45 -17.41
CA LYS A 57 9.63 -10.34 -18.06
C LYS A 57 10.82 -9.53 -18.61
N ILE A 58 12.01 -10.10 -18.51
CA ILE A 58 13.20 -9.64 -19.24
C ILE A 58 13.72 -10.80 -20.07
N LEU A 59 13.76 -10.62 -21.38
CA LEU A 59 14.34 -11.58 -22.32
C LEU A 59 15.69 -11.03 -22.77
N PHE A 60 16.76 -11.74 -22.50
CA PHE A 60 18.08 -11.48 -23.02
C PHE A 60 18.25 -12.31 -24.31
N LEU A 61 18.42 -11.66 -25.45
CA LEU A 61 18.51 -12.32 -26.76
C LEU A 61 19.95 -12.53 -27.21
N THR A 62 20.88 -11.74 -26.69
CA THR A 62 22.32 -11.82 -26.99
C THR A 62 23.13 -12.19 -25.74
N GLY A 63 24.34 -12.69 -25.94
CA GLY A 63 25.21 -13.13 -24.83
C GLY A 63 24.72 -14.34 -24.05
N GLY A 64 24.03 -15.28 -24.72
CA GLY A 64 23.33 -16.40 -24.12
C GLY A 64 21.87 -16.06 -23.86
N MET A 65 20.98 -16.82 -24.50
CA MET A 65 19.54 -16.60 -24.39
C MET A 65 19.05 -16.96 -23.00
N GLU A 66 18.40 -16.00 -22.36
CA GLU A 66 17.87 -16.18 -21.02
C GLU A 66 16.56 -15.41 -20.86
N VAL A 67 15.61 -16.02 -20.18
CA VAL A 67 14.33 -15.39 -19.84
C VAL A 67 14.18 -15.37 -18.34
N ARG A 68 13.82 -14.22 -17.82
CA ARG A 68 13.54 -14.02 -16.40
C ARG A 68 12.17 -13.40 -16.22
N MET A 69 11.39 -13.98 -15.34
CA MET A 69 10.02 -13.56 -15.04
C MET A 69 9.84 -13.40 -13.53
N ASN A 70 8.92 -12.51 -13.14
CA ASN A 70 8.46 -12.46 -11.77
C ASN A 70 7.66 -13.75 -11.45
N GLY A 71 8.10 -14.50 -10.44
CA GLY A 71 7.42 -15.77 -10.08
C GLY A 71 6.19 -15.57 -9.20
N THR A 72 6.32 -14.83 -8.14
CA THR A 72 5.31 -14.76 -7.05
C THR A 72 4.90 -13.34 -6.63
N CYS A 73 5.48 -12.32 -7.20
CA CYS A 73 5.22 -10.93 -6.83
C CYS A 73 4.85 -10.10 -8.06
N ALA A 74 3.69 -9.45 -8.03
CA ALA A 74 3.28 -8.54 -9.10
C ALA A 74 3.88 -7.11 -8.97
N GLY A 75 4.83 -6.91 -8.08
CA GLY A 75 5.58 -5.67 -8.03
C GLY A 75 6.29 -5.41 -9.36
N GLY A 76 6.20 -4.20 -9.87
CA GLY A 76 6.75 -3.86 -11.18
C GLY A 76 5.85 -4.20 -12.37
N THR A 77 4.58 -4.54 -12.15
CA THR A 77 3.60 -4.87 -13.20
C THR A 77 2.50 -3.82 -13.30
N GLY A 78 1.62 -3.94 -14.30
CA GLY A 78 0.45 -3.08 -14.48
C GLY A 78 -0.45 -3.06 -13.25
N ALA A 79 -0.72 -4.21 -12.64
CA ALA A 79 -1.56 -4.30 -11.44
C ALA A 79 -0.98 -3.52 -10.25
N PHE A 80 0.35 -3.43 -10.13
CA PHE A 80 0.98 -2.57 -9.14
C PHE A 80 0.74 -1.09 -9.46
N ILE A 81 0.87 -0.69 -10.72
CA ILE A 81 0.64 0.69 -11.17
C ILE A 81 -0.82 1.09 -10.92
N ASP A 82 -1.79 0.24 -11.28
CA ASP A 82 -3.22 0.45 -11.05
C ASP A 82 -3.53 0.63 -9.56
N GLN A 83 -2.91 -0.20 -8.71
CA GLN A 83 -3.06 -0.08 -7.27
C GLN A 83 -2.50 1.24 -6.72
N MET A 84 -1.38 1.71 -7.25
CA MET A 84 -0.79 2.99 -6.86
C MET A 84 -1.58 4.18 -7.40
N ALA A 85 -2.14 4.09 -8.60
CA ALA A 85 -3.03 5.08 -9.17
C ALA A 85 -4.31 5.22 -8.32
N THR A 86 -4.89 4.10 -7.90
CA THR A 86 -6.02 4.08 -6.95
C THR A 86 -5.66 4.76 -5.62
N LEU A 87 -4.45 4.52 -5.09
CA LEU A 87 -3.98 5.17 -3.87
C LEU A 87 -3.86 6.69 -4.01
N LEU A 88 -3.49 7.17 -5.20
CA LEU A 88 -3.45 8.60 -5.53
C LEU A 88 -4.83 9.17 -5.88
N ASN A 89 -5.85 8.33 -5.99
CA ASN A 89 -7.19 8.65 -6.49
C ASN A 89 -7.13 9.32 -7.88
N VAL A 90 -6.51 8.62 -8.82
CA VAL A 90 -6.37 9.00 -10.24
C VAL A 90 -6.40 7.76 -11.13
N ALA A 91 -6.68 7.93 -12.43
CA ALA A 91 -6.50 6.86 -13.41
C ALA A 91 -5.01 6.67 -13.77
N PRO A 92 -4.59 5.51 -14.29
CA PRO A 92 -3.18 5.26 -14.65
C PRO A 92 -2.63 6.22 -15.71
N ASP A 93 -3.43 6.60 -16.70
CA ASP A 93 -3.10 7.60 -17.71
C ASP A 93 -2.96 9.00 -17.10
N GLU A 94 -3.85 9.39 -16.20
CA GLU A 94 -3.73 10.64 -15.43
C GLU A 94 -2.47 10.63 -14.56
N MET A 95 -2.10 9.49 -13.95
CA MET A 95 -0.86 9.36 -13.21
C MET A 95 0.37 9.60 -14.11
N ASN A 96 0.33 9.15 -15.38
CA ASN A 96 1.39 9.44 -16.34
C ASN A 96 1.48 10.94 -16.64
N GLU A 97 0.35 11.63 -16.80
CA GLU A 97 0.34 13.09 -17.02
C GLU A 97 0.86 13.85 -15.79
N LEU A 98 0.47 13.44 -14.59
CA LEU A 98 1.02 14.01 -13.35
C LEU A 98 2.54 13.85 -13.29
N ALA A 99 3.07 12.69 -13.65
CA ALA A 99 4.49 12.42 -13.61
C ALA A 99 5.31 13.30 -14.57
N LYS A 100 4.73 13.85 -15.65
CA LYS A 100 5.43 14.78 -16.57
C LYS A 100 5.87 16.06 -15.88
N ALA A 101 5.13 16.52 -14.87
CA ALA A 101 5.35 17.80 -14.20
C ALA A 101 5.97 17.62 -12.79
N TYR A 102 6.72 16.55 -12.56
CA TYR A 102 7.43 16.36 -11.30
C TYR A 102 8.64 17.31 -11.18
N GLU A 103 8.92 17.73 -9.97
CA GLU A 103 10.10 18.55 -9.64
C GLU A 103 11.15 17.73 -8.87
N LYS A 104 10.71 16.68 -8.19
CA LYS A 104 11.57 15.82 -7.37
C LYS A 104 10.99 14.41 -7.25
N THR A 105 11.82 13.48 -6.85
CA THR A 105 11.41 12.12 -6.55
C THR A 105 11.64 11.80 -5.09
N TYR A 106 10.75 11.00 -4.51
CA TYR A 106 10.87 10.42 -3.18
C TYR A 106 11.41 9.00 -3.29
N THR A 107 12.11 8.56 -2.24
CA THR A 107 12.48 7.15 -2.14
C THR A 107 11.25 6.35 -1.72
N ILE A 108 10.71 5.57 -2.63
CA ILE A 108 9.65 4.60 -2.39
C ILE A 108 10.28 3.22 -2.46
N ALA A 109 9.89 2.34 -1.53
CA ALA A 109 10.40 0.98 -1.51
C ALA A 109 10.07 0.27 -2.83
N SER A 110 11.09 -0.12 -3.56
CA SER A 110 10.98 -0.94 -4.76
C SER A 110 10.80 -2.41 -4.37
N ARG A 111 9.70 -2.70 -3.67
CA ARG A 111 9.26 -4.04 -3.25
C ARG A 111 7.81 -4.24 -3.67
N CYS A 112 7.06 -5.10 -2.98
CA CYS A 112 5.64 -5.26 -3.30
C CYS A 112 4.84 -3.97 -3.00
N GLY A 113 3.66 -3.84 -3.59
CA GLY A 113 2.77 -2.68 -3.43
C GLY A 113 2.42 -2.32 -1.98
N VAL A 114 2.55 -3.28 -1.08
CA VAL A 114 2.37 -3.13 0.37
C VAL A 114 3.39 -2.16 0.96
N PHE A 115 4.68 -2.38 0.70
CA PHE A 115 5.74 -1.51 1.21
C PHE A 115 5.75 -0.14 0.51
N ALA A 116 5.48 -0.12 -0.80
CA ALA A 116 5.35 1.13 -1.53
C ALA A 116 4.24 2.02 -0.95
N LYS A 117 3.10 1.42 -0.59
CA LYS A 117 1.99 2.12 0.05
C LYS A 117 2.37 2.69 1.42
N SER A 118 3.11 1.93 2.24
CA SER A 118 3.59 2.40 3.55
C SER A 118 4.51 3.61 3.44
N ASP A 119 5.22 3.77 2.32
CA ASP A 119 6.05 4.95 2.06
C ASP A 119 5.23 6.11 1.47
N ILE A 120 4.28 5.82 0.58
CA ILE A 120 3.49 6.82 -0.14
C ILE A 120 2.47 7.49 0.78
N GLN A 121 1.77 6.72 1.62
CA GLN A 121 0.69 7.24 2.42
C GLN A 121 1.11 8.34 3.41
N PRO A 122 2.22 8.20 4.15
CA PRO A 122 2.75 9.29 4.97
C PRO A 122 3.14 10.52 4.15
N LEU A 123 3.67 10.35 2.94
CA LEU A 123 4.02 11.46 2.06
C LEU A 123 2.78 12.25 1.64
N LEU A 124 1.69 11.56 1.25
CA LEU A 124 0.41 12.19 0.93
C LEU A 124 -0.15 12.95 2.13
N ASN A 125 -0.16 12.33 3.30
CA ASN A 125 -0.66 12.94 4.53
C ASN A 125 0.17 14.15 4.98
N GLN A 126 1.43 14.22 4.56
CA GLN A 126 2.33 15.36 4.79
C GLN A 126 2.23 16.43 3.70
N GLY A 127 1.32 16.29 2.74
CA GLY A 127 1.10 17.25 1.68
C GLY A 127 2.11 17.20 0.53
N ALA A 128 2.75 16.06 0.30
CA ALA A 128 3.60 15.86 -0.88
C ALA A 128 2.76 15.96 -2.16
N ARG A 129 3.32 16.59 -3.20
CA ARG A 129 2.63 16.77 -4.48
C ARG A 129 2.40 15.43 -5.16
N LYS A 130 1.20 15.20 -5.70
CA LYS A 130 0.87 13.97 -6.45
C LYS A 130 1.79 13.78 -7.67
N ASN A 131 2.22 14.86 -8.32
CA ASN A 131 3.18 14.85 -9.44
C ASN A 131 4.50 14.15 -9.07
N ASP A 132 5.06 14.56 -7.94
CA ASP A 132 6.33 14.01 -7.43
C ASP A 132 6.18 12.55 -7.00
N ILE A 133 5.04 12.21 -6.42
CA ILE A 133 4.75 10.82 -6.00
C ILE A 133 4.53 9.93 -7.22
N ALA A 134 3.80 10.40 -8.24
CA ALA A 134 3.57 9.64 -9.48
C ALA A 134 4.89 9.28 -10.17
N ALA A 135 5.80 10.25 -10.34
CA ALA A 135 7.13 9.98 -10.86
C ALA A 135 7.91 9.01 -9.96
N SER A 136 7.84 9.18 -8.64
CA SER A 136 8.52 8.29 -7.69
C SER A 136 8.02 6.85 -7.76
N ILE A 137 6.73 6.63 -8.03
CA ILE A 137 6.14 5.31 -8.26
C ILE A 137 6.75 4.67 -9.51
N PHE A 138 6.86 5.41 -10.62
CA PHE A 138 7.47 4.86 -11.83
C PHE A 138 8.93 4.46 -11.62
N TYR A 139 9.71 5.27 -10.91
CA TYR A 139 11.07 4.86 -10.54
C TYR A 139 11.09 3.63 -9.63
N ALA A 140 10.12 3.49 -8.72
CA ALA A 140 10.02 2.29 -7.87
C ALA A 140 9.71 1.04 -8.71
N VAL A 141 8.80 1.13 -9.70
CA VAL A 141 8.50 0.06 -10.68
C VAL A 141 9.76 -0.36 -11.43
N VAL A 142 10.49 0.61 -11.99
CA VAL A 142 11.73 0.36 -12.73
C VAL A 142 12.76 -0.33 -11.85
N ASN A 143 12.99 0.22 -10.67
CA ASN A 143 13.96 -0.34 -9.72
C ASN A 143 13.59 -1.75 -9.30
N GLN A 144 12.31 -2.04 -9.10
CA GLN A 144 11.83 -3.38 -8.78
C GLN A 144 12.03 -4.35 -9.94
N THR A 145 11.69 -3.94 -11.16
CA THR A 145 11.86 -4.77 -12.35
C THR A 145 13.33 -5.12 -12.56
N ILE A 146 14.21 -4.14 -12.47
CA ILE A 146 15.65 -4.35 -12.62
C ILE A 146 16.20 -5.23 -11.49
N ALA A 147 15.95 -4.88 -10.23
CA ALA A 147 16.49 -5.64 -9.09
C ALA A 147 15.94 -7.07 -9.00
N GLY A 148 14.66 -7.24 -9.32
CA GLY A 148 13.99 -8.54 -9.27
C GLY A 148 14.36 -9.47 -10.43
N LEU A 149 14.51 -8.93 -11.63
CA LEU A 149 14.66 -9.74 -12.85
C LEU A 149 16.06 -9.73 -13.44
N ALA A 150 16.82 -8.63 -13.35
CA ALA A 150 18.16 -8.61 -13.92
C ALA A 150 19.15 -9.50 -13.17
N GLN A 151 18.99 -9.66 -11.85
CA GLN A 151 19.76 -10.57 -10.98
C GLN A 151 21.28 -10.55 -11.28
N GLY A 152 21.84 -9.35 -11.42
CA GLY A 152 23.26 -9.14 -11.69
C GLY A 152 23.66 -9.18 -13.16
N ARG A 153 22.77 -9.55 -14.10
CA ARG A 153 23.04 -9.43 -15.53
C ARG A 153 22.82 -8.01 -16.01
N GLU A 154 23.77 -7.48 -16.72
CA GLU A 154 23.71 -6.12 -17.26
C GLU A 154 22.67 -6.02 -18.38
N ILE A 155 21.76 -5.04 -18.30
CA ILE A 155 20.80 -4.70 -19.34
C ILE A 155 21.44 -3.64 -20.22
N LYS A 156 21.86 -4.03 -21.43
CA LYS A 156 22.56 -3.15 -22.38
C LYS A 156 22.27 -3.53 -23.82
N GLY A 157 22.65 -2.65 -24.75
CA GLY A 157 22.43 -2.80 -26.20
C GLY A 157 21.10 -2.23 -26.64
N ASN A 158 20.51 -2.81 -27.67
CA ASN A 158 19.22 -2.39 -28.22
C ASN A 158 18.08 -2.94 -27.36
N ILE A 159 17.54 -2.09 -26.48
CA ILE A 159 16.45 -2.44 -25.55
C ILE A 159 15.10 -2.18 -26.22
N VAL A 160 14.20 -3.14 -26.13
CA VAL A 160 12.83 -3.05 -26.63
C VAL A 160 11.84 -3.11 -25.47
N TYR A 161 10.87 -2.19 -25.48
CA TYR A 161 9.79 -2.09 -24.50
C TYR A 161 8.51 -2.66 -25.08
N LEU A 162 7.92 -3.66 -24.39
CA LEU A 162 6.67 -4.33 -24.77
C LEU A 162 5.67 -4.36 -23.61
N GLY A 163 4.42 -4.64 -23.95
CA GLY A 163 3.32 -4.78 -22.99
C GLY A 163 2.61 -3.47 -22.66
N GLY A 164 1.42 -3.57 -22.06
CA GLY A 164 0.52 -2.46 -21.83
C GLY A 164 1.12 -1.29 -21.07
N PRO A 165 1.67 -1.48 -19.86
CA PRO A 165 2.27 -0.41 -19.09
C PRO A 165 3.35 0.36 -19.86
N LEU A 166 4.25 -0.33 -20.56
CA LEU A 166 5.30 0.32 -21.34
C LEU A 166 4.80 0.93 -22.66
N THR A 167 3.67 0.47 -23.20
CA THR A 167 3.06 1.07 -24.38
C THR A 167 2.37 2.39 -24.06
N PHE A 168 1.58 2.44 -22.98
CA PHE A 168 0.74 3.60 -22.66
C PHE A 168 1.43 4.65 -21.79
N LEU A 169 2.36 4.25 -20.91
CA LEU A 169 2.96 5.15 -19.93
C LEU A 169 4.35 5.64 -20.38
N SER A 170 4.38 6.81 -21.02
CA SER A 170 5.61 7.42 -21.54
C SER A 170 6.63 7.74 -20.45
N GLU A 171 6.17 8.20 -19.28
CA GLU A 171 7.06 8.55 -18.17
C GLU A 171 7.66 7.31 -17.49
N LEU A 172 6.97 6.16 -17.57
CA LEU A 172 7.54 4.89 -17.14
C LEU A 172 8.71 4.47 -18.03
N ARG A 173 8.57 4.58 -19.38
CA ARG A 173 9.68 4.33 -20.32
C ARG A 173 10.86 5.25 -20.06
N LYS A 174 10.58 6.54 -19.88
CA LYS A 174 11.61 7.56 -19.56
C LYS A 174 12.35 7.20 -18.26
N SER A 175 11.64 6.72 -17.24
CA SER A 175 12.26 6.27 -15.98
C SER A 175 13.17 5.05 -16.19
N PHE A 176 12.83 4.13 -17.12
CA PHE A 176 13.74 3.06 -17.55
C PHE A 176 14.96 3.60 -18.26
N ASP A 177 14.77 4.49 -19.23
CA ASP A 177 15.86 5.10 -20.01
C ASP A 177 16.88 5.82 -19.11
N GLU A 178 16.38 6.60 -18.15
CA GLU A 178 17.21 7.32 -17.18
C GLU A 178 17.95 6.38 -16.22
N THR A 179 17.29 5.33 -15.74
CA THR A 179 17.89 4.37 -14.82
C THR A 179 18.93 3.50 -15.49
N LEU A 180 18.66 3.04 -16.72
CA LEU A 180 19.57 2.20 -17.50
C LEU A 180 20.61 3.02 -18.26
N LYS A 181 20.47 4.35 -18.31
CA LYS A 181 21.32 5.29 -19.09
C LYS A 181 21.41 4.92 -20.58
N THR A 182 20.35 4.34 -21.11
CA THR A 182 20.23 3.87 -22.48
C THR A 182 18.81 4.10 -22.94
N LYS A 183 18.62 4.61 -24.15
CA LYS A 183 17.28 4.84 -24.70
C LYS A 183 16.76 3.56 -25.33
N GLY A 184 15.65 3.06 -24.82
CA GLY A 184 14.94 1.91 -25.37
C GLY A 184 13.94 2.30 -26.47
N THR A 185 13.49 1.33 -27.23
CA THR A 185 12.52 1.48 -28.33
C THR A 185 11.20 0.80 -27.96
N CYS A 186 10.08 1.51 -28.10
CA CYS A 186 8.74 0.96 -27.99
C CYS A 186 8.15 0.91 -29.42
N PRO A 187 8.02 -0.27 -30.04
CA PRO A 187 7.49 -0.39 -31.40
C PRO A 187 6.00 -0.12 -31.45
N GLU A 188 5.48 0.27 -32.61
CA GLU A 188 4.07 0.63 -32.84
C GLU A 188 3.09 -0.48 -32.35
N ASN A 189 3.43 -1.73 -32.60
CA ASN A 189 2.59 -2.88 -32.25
C ASN A 189 3.01 -3.55 -30.92
N SER A 190 3.63 -2.82 -30.00
CA SER A 190 4.20 -3.31 -28.74
C SER A 190 3.21 -4.11 -27.85
N LEU A 191 1.91 -3.86 -27.99
CA LEU A 191 0.85 -4.61 -27.29
C LEU A 191 0.60 -6.02 -27.84
N TYR A 192 0.93 -6.24 -29.10
CA TYR A 192 0.50 -7.42 -29.84
C TYR A 192 1.62 -8.42 -30.11
N TYR A 193 2.82 -8.22 -29.59
CA TYR A 193 3.99 -9.06 -29.90
C TYR A 193 3.76 -10.52 -29.55
N VAL A 194 3.09 -10.81 -28.43
CA VAL A 194 2.71 -12.19 -28.07
C VAL A 194 1.75 -12.78 -29.11
N ALA A 195 0.70 -12.04 -29.48
CA ALA A 195 -0.27 -12.50 -30.48
C ALA A 195 0.35 -12.65 -31.88
N LEU A 196 1.19 -11.70 -32.28
CA LEU A 196 1.94 -11.77 -33.55
C LEU A 196 2.89 -12.99 -33.57
N GLY A 197 3.58 -13.24 -32.46
CA GLY A 197 4.44 -14.42 -32.31
C GLY A 197 3.66 -15.72 -32.36
N ALA A 198 2.51 -15.79 -31.70
CA ALA A 198 1.61 -16.94 -31.80
C ALA A 198 1.13 -17.15 -33.24
N ALA A 199 0.75 -16.08 -33.94
CA ALA A 199 0.36 -16.16 -35.34
C ALA A 199 1.50 -16.61 -36.26
N PHE A 200 2.73 -16.21 -35.99
CA PHE A 200 3.91 -16.68 -36.75
C PHE A 200 4.24 -18.15 -36.49
N CYS A 201 3.80 -18.72 -35.37
CA CYS A 201 3.96 -20.12 -35.02
C CYS A 201 2.76 -20.99 -35.49
N ALA A 202 1.69 -20.38 -36.01
CA ALA A 202 0.52 -21.13 -36.47
C ALA A 202 0.83 -21.77 -37.83
N GLU A 203 0.96 -23.10 -37.85
CA GLU A 203 1.32 -23.89 -39.04
C GLU A 203 0.13 -24.57 -39.68
N GLU A 204 -0.89 -24.92 -38.89
CA GLU A 204 -2.04 -25.72 -39.31
C GLU A 204 -3.19 -24.82 -39.78
N ASP A 205 -3.86 -25.22 -40.89
CA ASP A 205 -5.08 -24.60 -41.37
C ASP A 205 -6.27 -25.14 -40.56
N ILE A 206 -6.98 -24.26 -39.88
CA ILE A 206 -8.13 -24.57 -39.00
C ILE A 206 -9.42 -24.09 -39.66
N ASP A 207 -10.43 -24.95 -39.63
CA ASP A 207 -11.80 -24.60 -40.02
C ASP A 207 -12.39 -23.63 -38.97
N LEU A 208 -12.67 -22.40 -39.39
CA LEU A 208 -13.15 -21.36 -38.48
C LEU A 208 -14.59 -21.59 -38.01
N ASP A 209 -15.44 -22.25 -38.81
CA ASP A 209 -16.79 -22.57 -38.37
C ASP A 209 -16.79 -23.61 -37.26
N GLN A 210 -15.93 -24.59 -37.37
CA GLN A 210 -15.72 -25.58 -36.31
C GLN A 210 -15.13 -24.94 -35.05
N ALA A 211 -14.11 -24.11 -35.19
CA ALA A 211 -13.45 -23.43 -34.06
C ALA A 211 -14.41 -22.48 -33.31
N ILE A 212 -15.24 -21.74 -34.06
CA ILE A 212 -16.27 -20.86 -33.49
C ILE A 212 -17.33 -21.67 -32.75
N SER A 213 -17.84 -22.73 -33.37
CA SER A 213 -18.83 -23.60 -32.73
C SER A 213 -18.31 -24.21 -31.43
N GLN A 214 -17.06 -24.67 -31.41
CA GLN A 214 -16.44 -25.20 -30.20
C GLN A 214 -16.27 -24.11 -29.14
N ALA A 215 -15.86 -22.89 -29.52
CA ALA A 215 -15.70 -21.77 -28.59
C ALA A 215 -17.03 -21.29 -27.99
N GLU A 216 -18.12 -21.30 -28.79
CA GLU A 216 -19.47 -20.96 -28.31
C GLU A 216 -20.03 -21.97 -27.30
N HIS A 217 -19.64 -23.24 -27.43
CA HIS A 217 -20.03 -24.30 -26.50
C HIS A 217 -19.04 -24.48 -25.34
N TYR A 218 -17.90 -23.78 -25.37
CA TYR A 218 -16.93 -23.82 -24.29
C TYR A 218 -17.57 -23.33 -22.98
N ARG A 219 -17.46 -24.16 -21.97
CA ARG A 219 -17.79 -23.82 -20.58
C ARG A 219 -16.57 -24.14 -19.73
N ALA A 220 -16.07 -23.14 -19.05
CA ALA A 220 -15.02 -23.38 -18.07
C ALA A 220 -15.56 -24.32 -16.97
N SER A 221 -14.92 -25.47 -16.79
CA SER A 221 -15.26 -26.41 -15.71
C SER A 221 -14.23 -26.23 -14.61
N GLY A 222 -14.56 -25.52 -13.55
CA GLY A 222 -13.71 -25.34 -12.38
C GLY A 222 -14.17 -26.21 -11.22
N ASN A 223 -13.25 -26.95 -10.62
CA ASN A 223 -13.47 -27.57 -9.33
C ASN A 223 -13.15 -26.53 -8.23
N PHE A 224 -14.16 -25.75 -7.83
CA PHE A 224 -14.01 -24.88 -6.64
C PHE A 224 -14.36 -25.61 -5.37
N ALA A 225 -13.63 -25.33 -4.31
CA ALA A 225 -14.17 -25.50 -2.98
C ALA A 225 -15.12 -24.33 -2.69
N TYR A 226 -16.30 -24.61 -2.22
CA TYR A 226 -17.30 -23.62 -1.83
C TYR A 226 -17.36 -23.47 -0.33
N ASN A 227 -17.70 -22.26 0.14
CA ASN A 227 -18.02 -22.01 1.53
C ASN A 227 -19.55 -22.06 1.72
N PRO A 228 -20.04 -22.23 2.96
CA PRO A 228 -21.47 -22.08 3.26
C PRO A 228 -21.98 -20.68 2.88
N PRO A 229 -23.27 -20.54 2.50
CA PRO A 229 -23.90 -19.24 2.30
C PRO A 229 -23.79 -18.35 3.55
N LEU A 230 -23.68 -17.04 3.33
CA LEU A 230 -23.65 -16.07 4.45
C LEU A 230 -25.01 -16.03 5.17
N PHE A 231 -26.09 -15.95 4.40
CA PHE A 231 -27.45 -16.03 4.90
C PHE A 231 -28.24 -17.08 4.12
N GLN A 232 -29.04 -17.86 4.82
CA GLN A 232 -29.83 -18.92 4.21
C GLN A 232 -31.17 -18.41 3.68
N SER A 233 -31.73 -17.36 4.33
CA SER A 233 -33.01 -16.76 3.98
C SER A 233 -33.05 -15.28 4.33
N ARG A 234 -34.11 -14.60 3.88
CA ARG A 234 -34.36 -13.20 4.22
C ARG A 234 -34.62 -13.02 5.71
N GLU A 235 -35.31 -13.95 6.32
CA GLU A 235 -35.63 -13.94 7.76
C GLU A 235 -34.35 -14.06 8.60
N ASP A 236 -33.39 -14.87 8.19
CA ASP A 236 -32.06 -14.97 8.84
C ASP A 236 -31.33 -13.63 8.81
N TYR A 237 -31.39 -12.94 7.67
CA TYR A 237 -30.80 -11.61 7.53
C TYR A 237 -31.52 -10.56 8.34
N ASP A 238 -32.85 -10.55 8.37
CA ASP A 238 -33.65 -9.58 9.12
C ASP A 238 -33.41 -9.74 10.64
N ALA A 239 -33.35 -10.97 11.16
CA ALA A 239 -32.98 -11.25 12.55
C ALA A 239 -31.54 -10.78 12.88
N PHE A 240 -30.60 -10.91 11.95
CA PHE A 240 -29.23 -10.38 12.08
C PHE A 240 -29.24 -8.86 12.17
N LEU A 241 -29.99 -8.15 11.32
CA LEU A 241 -30.10 -6.69 11.34
C LEU A 241 -30.74 -6.20 12.64
N GLU A 242 -31.83 -6.83 13.10
CA GLU A 242 -32.51 -6.48 14.35
C GLU A 242 -31.56 -6.57 15.56
N ARG A 243 -30.76 -7.63 15.63
CA ARG A 243 -29.77 -7.81 16.69
C ARG A 243 -28.70 -6.71 16.67
N HIS A 244 -28.19 -6.33 15.52
CA HIS A 244 -27.14 -5.29 15.41
C HIS A 244 -27.70 -3.88 15.60
N SER A 245 -28.99 -3.63 15.34
CA SER A 245 -29.62 -2.32 15.55
C SER A 245 -29.70 -1.92 17.03
N GLN A 246 -29.57 -2.87 17.95
CA GLN A 246 -29.63 -2.61 19.42
C GLN A 246 -28.41 -1.85 19.95
N CYS A 247 -27.31 -1.80 19.16
CA CYS A 247 -26.06 -1.14 19.55
C CYS A 247 -25.94 0.22 18.87
N SER A 248 -26.79 1.16 19.20
CA SER A 248 -26.81 2.52 18.64
C SER A 248 -26.35 3.58 19.64
N VAL A 249 -25.75 4.67 19.12
CA VAL A 249 -25.50 5.89 19.88
C VAL A 249 -26.76 6.76 19.91
N GLU A 250 -27.02 7.39 21.03
CA GLU A 250 -28.09 8.37 21.12
C GLU A 250 -27.81 9.55 20.18
N ARG A 251 -28.86 10.01 19.46
CA ARG A 251 -28.73 11.14 18.51
C ARG A 251 -29.55 12.30 19.04
N GLY A 252 -28.91 13.46 19.15
CA GLY A 252 -29.57 14.71 19.53
C GLY A 252 -29.90 15.56 18.29
N ASP A 253 -30.85 16.47 18.46
CA ASP A 253 -31.15 17.51 17.48
C ASP A 253 -30.20 18.70 17.74
N PHE A 254 -29.25 18.95 16.82
CA PHE A 254 -28.24 19.96 17.01
C PHE A 254 -28.82 21.39 16.96
N ASP A 255 -29.86 21.62 16.16
CA ASP A 255 -30.51 22.95 16.08
C ASP A 255 -31.24 23.31 17.38
N ALA A 256 -31.71 22.32 18.13
CA ALA A 256 -32.37 22.49 19.42
C ALA A 256 -31.41 22.36 20.61
N TYR A 257 -30.17 21.97 20.41
CA TYR A 257 -29.23 21.67 21.48
C TYR A 257 -28.70 22.95 22.15
N GLN A 258 -28.83 22.99 23.49
CA GLN A 258 -28.33 24.08 24.33
C GLN A 258 -27.33 23.51 25.35
N GLY A 259 -26.07 23.55 25.02
CA GLY A 259 -25.02 23.04 25.91
C GLY A 259 -23.66 23.09 25.21
N LYS A 260 -22.64 22.68 25.95
CA LYS A 260 -21.29 22.60 25.40
C LYS A 260 -21.15 21.38 24.50
N VAL A 261 -20.37 21.55 23.44
CA VAL A 261 -20.08 20.45 22.53
C VAL A 261 -18.61 20.04 22.57
N TYR A 262 -18.36 18.77 22.26
CA TYR A 262 -17.03 18.20 22.14
C TYR A 262 -16.79 17.75 20.70
N LEU A 263 -15.67 18.19 20.12
CA LEU A 263 -15.30 17.83 18.75
C LEU A 263 -14.35 16.62 18.75
N GLY A 264 -14.69 15.65 17.94
CA GLY A 264 -13.80 14.51 17.65
C GLY A 264 -13.47 14.47 16.16
N MET A 265 -12.19 14.31 15.86
CA MET A 265 -11.68 14.26 14.50
C MET A 265 -10.80 13.02 14.33
N ASP A 266 -11.06 12.25 13.28
CA ASP A 266 -10.20 11.15 12.86
C ASP A 266 -9.70 11.44 11.44
N ALA A 267 -8.47 11.92 11.35
CA ALA A 267 -7.79 12.22 10.11
C ALA A 267 -7.04 10.96 9.62
N GLY A 268 -7.78 9.98 9.13
CA GLY A 268 -7.23 8.73 8.62
C GLY A 268 -6.51 8.88 7.27
N SER A 269 -5.88 7.83 6.83
CA SER A 269 -5.11 7.79 5.58
C SER A 269 -5.97 7.93 4.31
N THR A 270 -7.19 7.38 4.32
CA THR A 270 -8.12 7.39 3.18
C THR A 270 -9.32 8.27 3.41
N THR A 271 -9.74 8.45 4.65
CA THR A 271 -10.98 9.14 5.00
C THR A 271 -10.76 10.05 6.20
N VAL A 272 -11.47 11.16 6.22
CA VAL A 272 -11.58 12.05 7.38
C VAL A 272 -12.98 11.91 7.95
N LYS A 273 -13.06 11.72 9.27
CA LYS A 273 -14.32 11.67 10.00
C LYS A 273 -14.31 12.74 11.08
N THR A 274 -15.44 13.39 11.24
CA THR A 274 -15.64 14.39 12.29
C THR A 274 -16.96 14.13 12.99
N VAL A 275 -16.97 14.36 14.28
CA VAL A 275 -18.20 14.28 15.10
C VAL A 275 -18.31 15.49 15.99
N VAL A 276 -19.55 15.93 16.21
CA VAL A 276 -19.94 16.88 17.25
C VAL A 276 -20.77 16.08 18.26
N MET A 277 -20.31 16.06 19.50
CA MET A 277 -20.91 15.30 20.58
C MET A 277 -21.35 16.25 21.69
N GLY A 278 -22.53 16.02 22.24
CA GLY A 278 -23.06 16.75 23.39
C GLY A 278 -22.51 16.25 24.74
N GLU A 279 -22.98 16.87 25.83
CA GLU A 279 -22.47 16.62 27.19
C GLU A 279 -22.80 15.24 27.75
N ASN A 280 -23.84 14.56 27.26
CA ASN A 280 -24.20 13.20 27.69
C ASN A 280 -23.65 12.10 26.78
N GLY A 281 -22.88 12.50 25.74
CA GLY A 281 -22.31 11.59 24.75
C GLY A 281 -23.21 11.33 23.55
N GLU A 282 -24.31 12.09 23.40
CA GLU A 282 -25.20 12.06 22.24
C GLU A 282 -24.49 12.61 21.00
N LEU A 283 -24.71 11.98 19.86
CA LEU A 283 -24.18 12.42 18.58
C LEU A 283 -25.08 13.49 17.97
N LEU A 284 -24.59 14.72 17.89
CA LEU A 284 -25.33 15.87 17.33
C LEU A 284 -25.09 16.02 15.82
N TYR A 285 -23.85 15.81 15.37
CA TYR A 285 -23.47 15.87 13.97
C TYR A 285 -22.32 14.92 13.67
N SER A 286 -22.30 14.39 12.46
CA SER A 286 -21.17 13.60 11.98
C SER A 286 -20.95 13.79 10.47
N GLN A 287 -19.69 13.67 10.07
CA GLN A 287 -19.28 13.72 8.69
C GLN A 287 -18.28 12.62 8.41
N TYR A 288 -18.39 11.97 7.25
CA TYR A 288 -17.49 10.93 6.77
C TYR A 288 -17.19 11.19 5.30
N GLN A 289 -15.94 11.50 4.95
CA GLN A 289 -15.59 11.80 3.56
C GLN A 289 -14.15 11.39 3.20
N PRO A 290 -13.86 11.20 1.90
CA PRO A 290 -12.52 10.85 1.42
C PRO A 290 -11.49 11.93 1.79
N ASN A 291 -10.30 11.50 2.22
CA ASN A 291 -9.19 12.40 2.56
C ASN A 291 -8.57 13.09 1.33
N SER A 292 -8.61 12.49 0.15
CA SER A 292 -7.97 13.01 -1.08
C SER A 292 -6.50 13.43 -0.92
N GLY A 293 -5.80 12.90 0.11
CA GLY A 293 -4.40 13.14 0.39
C GLY A 293 -4.06 14.41 1.19
N ASN A 294 -5.06 15.21 1.57
CA ASN A 294 -4.86 16.40 2.42
C ASN A 294 -6.07 16.65 3.32
N PRO A 295 -5.98 16.34 4.63
CA PRO A 295 -7.11 16.52 5.54
C PRO A 295 -7.37 17.97 5.92
N VAL A 296 -6.43 18.91 5.70
CA VAL A 296 -6.54 20.29 6.16
C VAL A 296 -7.74 21.04 5.54
N PRO A 297 -7.97 21.00 4.22
CA PRO A 297 -9.15 21.66 3.63
C PRO A 297 -10.47 21.09 4.16
N ILE A 298 -10.52 19.78 4.40
CA ILE A 298 -11.73 19.07 4.86
C ILE A 298 -12.12 19.53 6.26
N ILE A 299 -11.15 19.56 7.18
CA ILE A 299 -11.40 20.03 8.55
C ILE A 299 -11.72 21.53 8.57
N LYS A 300 -11.07 22.30 7.69
CA LYS A 300 -11.40 23.74 7.54
C LYS A 300 -12.87 23.93 7.15
N GLU A 301 -13.32 23.24 6.10
CA GLU A 301 -14.69 23.29 5.61
C GLU A 301 -15.70 22.84 6.71
N PHE A 302 -15.36 21.77 7.43
CA PHE A 302 -16.17 21.32 8.57
C PHE A 302 -16.32 22.40 9.64
N LEU A 303 -15.23 23.04 10.07
CA LEU A 303 -15.28 24.10 11.08
C LEU A 303 -16.02 25.37 10.58
N GLU A 304 -15.80 25.75 9.32
CA GLU A 304 -16.51 26.89 8.69
C GLU A 304 -18.02 26.60 8.61
N LYS A 305 -18.39 25.38 8.25
CA LYS A 305 -19.79 24.95 8.23
C LYS A 305 -20.39 24.98 9.64
N LEU A 306 -19.68 24.44 10.62
CA LEU A 306 -20.12 24.40 12.02
C LEU A 306 -20.43 25.81 12.55
N TYR A 307 -19.53 26.77 12.39
CA TYR A 307 -19.74 28.12 12.87
C TYR A 307 -20.83 28.86 12.08
N ARG A 308 -20.96 28.62 10.78
CA ARG A 308 -22.01 29.25 9.96
C ARG A 308 -23.41 28.76 10.30
N GLU A 309 -23.58 27.45 10.55
CA GLU A 309 -24.87 26.83 10.83
C GLU A 309 -25.25 26.94 12.31
N HIS A 310 -24.26 26.99 13.21
CA HIS A 310 -24.45 27.09 14.67
C HIS A 310 -23.53 28.18 15.24
N PRO A 311 -23.83 29.47 15.00
CA PRO A 311 -22.93 30.59 15.39
C PRO A 311 -22.74 30.71 16.91
N ASP A 312 -23.71 30.28 17.70
CA ASP A 312 -23.67 30.29 19.17
C ASP A 312 -23.06 29.05 19.78
N VAL A 313 -22.46 28.16 18.97
CA VAL A 313 -21.90 26.90 19.46
C VAL A 313 -20.73 27.13 20.44
N GLU A 314 -20.84 26.57 21.64
CA GLU A 314 -19.78 26.58 22.65
C GLU A 314 -18.97 25.29 22.59
N ILE A 315 -17.78 25.34 21.97
CA ILE A 315 -16.85 24.21 21.92
C ILE A 315 -16.09 24.14 23.23
N ALA A 316 -16.38 23.13 24.07
CA ALA A 316 -15.68 22.92 25.33
C ALA A 316 -14.25 22.39 25.11
N ALA A 317 -14.10 21.40 24.25
CA ALA A 317 -12.81 20.85 23.88
C ALA A 317 -12.91 20.04 22.57
N GLY A 318 -11.77 19.84 21.93
CA GLY A 318 -11.66 18.94 20.78
C GLY A 318 -10.42 18.06 20.85
N ALA A 319 -10.52 16.88 20.24
CA ALA A 319 -9.41 15.99 20.07
C ALA A 319 -9.33 15.45 18.65
N VAL A 320 -8.11 15.18 18.20
CA VAL A 320 -7.84 14.62 16.89
C VAL A 320 -7.00 13.37 17.02
N THR A 321 -7.26 12.40 16.15
CA THR A 321 -6.54 11.14 16.02
C THR A 321 -6.28 10.78 14.57
N GLY A 322 -5.59 9.68 14.32
CA GLY A 322 -5.27 9.17 12.99
C GLY A 322 -3.94 9.70 12.45
N TYR A 323 -3.57 9.28 11.23
CA TYR A 323 -2.28 9.66 10.60
C TYR A 323 -2.08 11.17 10.41
N GLY A 324 -3.17 11.92 10.27
CA GLY A 324 -3.16 13.38 10.17
C GLY A 324 -3.25 14.11 11.50
N GLU A 325 -3.13 13.43 12.64
CA GLU A 325 -3.26 14.01 13.98
C GLU A 325 -2.44 15.28 14.15
N GLU A 326 -1.13 15.19 13.96
CA GLU A 326 -0.20 16.28 14.21
C GLU A 326 -0.42 17.49 13.28
N ILE A 327 -0.69 17.28 12.00
CA ILE A 327 -0.94 18.38 11.07
C ILE A 327 -2.25 19.09 11.41
N ILE A 328 -3.32 18.38 11.73
CA ILE A 328 -4.62 18.95 12.07
C ILE A 328 -4.55 19.69 13.41
N LYS A 329 -3.92 19.07 14.42
CA LYS A 329 -3.70 19.70 15.72
C LYS A 329 -2.98 21.04 15.58
N ASN A 330 -1.91 21.09 14.79
CA ASN A 330 -1.14 22.31 14.56
C ASN A 330 -1.87 23.31 13.67
N ALA A 331 -2.62 22.85 12.65
CA ALA A 331 -3.35 23.73 11.75
C ALA A 331 -4.46 24.52 12.48
N PHE A 332 -5.28 23.82 13.24
CA PHE A 332 -6.49 24.35 13.84
C PHE A 332 -6.41 24.57 15.36
N CYS A 333 -5.23 24.39 15.96
CA CYS A 333 -5.01 24.51 17.42
C CYS A 333 -5.91 23.58 18.24
N VAL A 334 -6.17 22.36 17.73
CA VAL A 334 -6.99 21.37 18.44
C VAL A 334 -6.36 21.03 19.80
N ASP A 335 -7.18 20.95 20.83
CA ASP A 335 -6.74 20.87 22.23
C ASP A 335 -5.88 19.62 22.50
N PHE A 336 -6.30 18.48 21.96
CA PHE A 336 -5.65 17.20 22.21
C PHE A 336 -5.37 16.44 20.91
N GLY A 337 -4.17 15.87 20.80
CA GLY A 337 -3.88 14.78 19.89
C GLY A 337 -3.83 13.48 20.67
N ILE A 338 -4.41 12.41 20.16
CA ILE A 338 -4.44 11.12 20.85
C ILE A 338 -4.11 9.98 19.90
N VAL A 339 -3.47 8.98 20.46
CA VAL A 339 -3.17 7.75 19.74
C VAL A 339 -4.46 7.05 19.33
N GLU A 340 -4.54 6.62 18.09
CA GLU A 340 -5.76 6.05 17.49
C GLU A 340 -6.29 4.85 18.26
N THR A 341 -5.43 3.96 18.76
CA THR A 341 -5.85 2.81 19.60
C THR A 341 -6.54 3.23 20.90
N VAL A 342 -6.14 4.37 21.47
CA VAL A 342 -6.78 4.94 22.68
C VAL A 342 -8.17 5.47 22.36
N ALA A 343 -8.32 6.17 21.21
CA ALA A 343 -9.63 6.65 20.76
C ALA A 343 -10.58 5.48 20.51
N HIS A 344 -10.16 4.49 19.75
CA HIS A 344 -10.96 3.31 19.44
C HIS A 344 -11.37 2.51 20.69
N LEU A 345 -10.45 2.29 21.63
CA LEU A 345 -10.78 1.62 22.89
C LEU A 345 -11.76 2.44 23.74
N THR A 346 -11.60 3.77 23.79
CA THR A 346 -12.50 4.65 24.54
C THR A 346 -13.92 4.56 24.00
N ALA A 347 -14.08 4.57 22.68
CA ALA A 347 -15.37 4.39 22.03
C ALA A 347 -15.95 2.97 22.28
N ALA A 348 -15.14 1.92 22.11
CA ALA A 348 -15.59 0.54 22.30
C ALA A 348 -16.14 0.27 23.70
N LYS A 349 -15.48 0.84 24.73
CA LYS A 349 -15.96 0.72 26.14
C LYS A 349 -17.30 1.40 26.39
N ARG A 350 -17.69 2.38 25.58
CA ARG A 350 -19.01 3.01 25.70
C ARG A 350 -20.13 2.02 25.35
N PHE A 351 -19.91 1.14 24.40
CA PHE A 351 -20.87 0.12 23.96
C PHE A 351 -20.72 -1.21 24.72
N MET A 352 -19.51 -1.55 25.13
CA MET A 352 -19.20 -2.77 25.88
C MET A 352 -18.10 -2.46 26.91
N PRO A 353 -18.46 -2.09 28.16
CA PRO A 353 -17.50 -1.70 29.20
C PRO A 353 -16.45 -2.77 29.51
N ASP A 354 -16.80 -4.04 29.36
CA ASP A 354 -15.99 -5.21 29.66
C ASP A 354 -15.48 -5.92 28.38
N VAL A 355 -15.31 -5.17 27.31
CA VAL A 355 -14.75 -5.64 26.02
C VAL A 355 -13.41 -6.34 26.22
N GLN A 356 -13.25 -7.50 25.59
CA GLN A 356 -12.03 -8.32 25.65
C GLN A 356 -11.19 -8.19 24.39
N PHE A 357 -11.82 -7.91 23.25
CA PHE A 357 -11.14 -7.76 21.98
C PHE A 357 -11.83 -6.69 21.13
N VAL A 358 -11.03 -5.83 20.52
CA VAL A 358 -11.52 -4.85 19.55
C VAL A 358 -10.85 -5.13 18.22
N ILE A 359 -11.67 -5.14 17.17
CA ILE A 359 -11.20 -5.30 15.79
C ILE A 359 -11.64 -4.09 15.00
N ASP A 360 -10.69 -3.28 14.60
CA ASP A 360 -10.91 -2.15 13.71
C ASP A 360 -10.38 -2.48 12.32
N ILE A 361 -11.27 -2.50 11.33
CA ILE A 361 -10.88 -2.67 9.92
C ILE A 361 -11.26 -1.42 9.15
N GLY A 362 -10.26 -0.62 8.90
CA GLY A 362 -10.35 0.58 8.10
C GLY A 362 -10.35 0.32 6.60
N GLY A 363 -10.24 1.41 5.83
CA GLY A 363 -10.11 1.33 4.38
C GLY A 363 -8.78 0.72 3.93
N GLN A 364 -7.69 1.00 4.64
CA GLN A 364 -6.34 0.59 4.21
C GLN A 364 -5.52 -0.10 5.29
N ASP A 365 -5.90 0.02 6.51
CA ASP A 365 -5.20 -0.57 7.66
C ASP A 365 -6.18 -1.34 8.54
N MET A 366 -5.63 -2.13 9.41
CA MET A 366 -6.36 -2.92 10.38
C MET A 366 -5.62 -2.86 11.71
N LYS A 367 -6.37 -2.64 12.78
CA LYS A 367 -5.86 -2.63 14.14
C LYS A 367 -6.73 -3.53 14.99
N CYS A 368 -6.09 -4.46 15.66
CA CYS A 368 -6.79 -5.35 16.58
C CYS A 368 -6.09 -5.27 17.93
N PHE A 369 -6.85 -5.21 19.00
CA PHE A 369 -6.26 -5.16 20.34
C PHE A 369 -6.96 -6.07 21.31
N LYS A 370 -6.14 -6.82 22.03
CA LYS A 370 -6.59 -7.64 23.16
C LYS A 370 -6.61 -6.76 24.41
N ILE A 371 -7.72 -6.85 25.15
CA ILE A 371 -7.92 -6.04 26.36
C ILE A 371 -7.95 -6.98 27.56
N HIS A 372 -7.15 -6.66 28.56
CA HIS A 372 -7.12 -7.33 29.85
C HIS A 372 -7.22 -6.30 30.98
N ASN A 373 -8.13 -6.52 31.92
CA ASN A 373 -8.39 -5.60 33.04
C ASN A 373 -8.62 -4.15 32.59
N GLY A 374 -9.30 -3.96 31.46
CA GLY A 374 -9.65 -2.65 30.91
C GLY A 374 -8.50 -1.90 30.23
N THR A 375 -7.33 -2.50 30.06
CA THR A 375 -6.17 -1.95 29.37
C THR A 375 -5.77 -2.80 28.16
N ILE A 376 -5.11 -2.18 27.19
CA ILE A 376 -4.60 -2.89 26.01
C ILE A 376 -3.42 -3.75 26.46
N ASP A 377 -3.55 -5.06 26.31
CA ASP A 377 -2.54 -6.06 26.62
C ASP A 377 -1.65 -6.37 25.40
N ASN A 378 -2.27 -6.48 24.23
CA ASN A 378 -1.56 -6.74 22.97
C ASN A 378 -2.20 -6.01 21.80
N ILE A 379 -1.39 -5.60 20.82
CA ILE A 379 -1.84 -4.92 19.61
C ILE A 379 -1.34 -5.70 18.41
N PHE A 380 -2.25 -5.97 17.47
CA PHE A 380 -1.95 -6.56 16.18
C PHE A 380 -2.23 -5.50 15.11
N LEU A 381 -1.22 -5.15 14.35
CA LEU A 381 -1.30 -4.12 13.31
C LEU A 381 -1.08 -4.71 11.94
N ASN A 382 -1.86 -4.25 10.98
CA ASN A 382 -1.62 -4.47 9.57
C ASN A 382 -1.70 -3.14 8.83
N GLU A 383 -0.65 -2.36 8.92
CA GLU A 383 -0.51 -1.08 8.22
C GLU A 383 0.10 -1.25 6.82
N ALA A 384 0.69 -2.42 6.59
CA ALA A 384 1.47 -2.69 5.40
C ALA A 384 0.68 -3.40 4.27
N CYS A 385 -0.49 -3.98 4.54
CA CYS A 385 -1.23 -4.78 3.56
C CYS A 385 -2.73 -4.52 3.60
N SER A 386 -3.29 -4.11 2.47
CA SER A 386 -4.74 -3.90 2.34
C SER A 386 -5.56 -5.19 2.19
N SER A 387 -4.93 -6.37 2.16
CA SER A 387 -5.62 -7.65 1.89
C SER A 387 -6.60 -8.12 2.96
N GLY A 388 -6.81 -7.38 3.99
CA GLY A 388 -7.84 -7.60 5.01
C GLY A 388 -8.64 -6.33 5.28
N CYS A 389 -8.59 -5.33 4.42
CA CYS A 389 -9.13 -4.00 4.62
C CYS A 389 -10.18 -3.64 3.55
N GLY A 390 -10.92 -2.56 3.74
CA GLY A 390 -11.99 -2.13 2.85
C GLY A 390 -11.53 -1.84 1.41
N SER A 391 -10.34 -1.27 1.22
CA SER A 391 -9.80 -1.00 -0.12
C SER A 391 -9.53 -2.27 -0.94
N PHE A 392 -9.36 -3.42 -0.30
CA PHE A 392 -9.30 -4.69 -0.99
C PHE A 392 -10.64 -4.99 -1.70
N LEU A 393 -11.75 -4.90 -0.97
CA LEU A 393 -13.08 -5.09 -1.54
C LEU A 393 -13.43 -4.02 -2.58
N GLN A 394 -13.09 -2.76 -2.31
CA GLN A 394 -13.29 -1.65 -3.25
C GLN A 394 -12.58 -1.89 -4.59
N THR A 395 -11.33 -2.39 -4.55
CA THR A 395 -10.56 -2.68 -5.75
C THR A 395 -11.26 -3.72 -6.62
N PHE A 396 -11.80 -4.78 -6.02
CA PHE A 396 -12.52 -5.82 -6.76
C PHE A 396 -13.90 -5.37 -7.22
N ALA A 397 -14.64 -4.62 -6.41
CA ALA A 397 -15.93 -4.03 -6.82
C ALA A 397 -15.74 -3.16 -8.08
N ASN A 398 -14.78 -2.23 -8.06
CA ASN A 398 -14.46 -1.37 -9.19
C ASN A 398 -14.02 -2.16 -10.43
N ALA A 399 -13.18 -3.19 -10.26
CA ALA A 399 -12.72 -4.04 -11.36
C ALA A 399 -13.86 -4.86 -12.01
N LEU A 400 -14.92 -5.14 -11.26
CA LEU A 400 -16.11 -5.84 -11.70
C LEU A 400 -17.24 -4.90 -12.17
N GLY A 401 -17.03 -3.57 -12.06
CA GLY A 401 -17.98 -2.55 -12.54
C GLY A 401 -19.10 -2.19 -11.55
N TYR A 402 -18.90 -2.42 -10.24
CA TYR A 402 -19.88 -2.14 -9.19
C TYR A 402 -19.38 -1.08 -8.20
N SER A 403 -20.29 -0.34 -7.58
CA SER A 403 -19.98 0.38 -6.34
C SER A 403 -19.75 -0.60 -5.19
N ILE A 404 -19.07 -0.17 -4.15
CA ILE A 404 -18.81 -1.06 -2.99
C ILE A 404 -20.11 -1.45 -2.27
N GLU A 405 -21.07 -0.55 -2.23
CA GLU A 405 -22.39 -0.76 -1.62
C GLU A 405 -23.22 -1.79 -2.40
N GLU A 406 -23.23 -1.71 -3.74
CA GLU A 406 -23.89 -2.71 -4.57
C GLU A 406 -23.20 -4.06 -4.46
N PHE A 407 -21.87 -4.06 -4.55
CA PHE A 407 -21.06 -5.27 -4.49
C PHE A 407 -21.25 -6.03 -3.17
N SER A 408 -21.33 -5.31 -2.05
CA SER A 408 -21.57 -5.90 -0.72
C SER A 408 -22.93 -6.59 -0.62
N LYS A 409 -23.98 -6.01 -1.24
CA LYS A 409 -25.33 -6.57 -1.24
C LYS A 409 -25.44 -7.83 -2.09
N LEU A 410 -24.70 -7.91 -3.20
CA LEU A 410 -24.69 -9.09 -4.07
C LEU A 410 -24.28 -10.36 -3.32
N GLY A 411 -23.28 -10.27 -2.43
CA GLY A 411 -22.76 -11.43 -1.70
C GLY A 411 -23.66 -11.96 -0.58
N LEU A 412 -24.66 -11.19 -0.10
CA LEU A 412 -25.47 -11.56 1.07
C LEU A 412 -26.18 -12.91 0.90
N PHE A 413 -26.78 -13.14 -0.26
CA PHE A 413 -27.57 -14.35 -0.54
C PHE A 413 -26.93 -15.25 -1.60
N ALA A 414 -25.59 -15.16 -1.75
CA ALA A 414 -24.83 -16.06 -2.61
C ALA A 414 -25.05 -17.52 -2.21
N LYS A 415 -25.36 -18.37 -3.19
CA LYS A 415 -25.69 -19.77 -2.94
C LYS A 415 -24.46 -20.63 -2.68
N GLN A 416 -23.37 -20.33 -3.37
CA GLN A 416 -22.12 -21.09 -3.33
C GLN A 416 -20.91 -20.16 -3.29
N PRO A 417 -20.67 -19.45 -2.15
CA PRO A 417 -19.53 -18.55 -2.02
C PRO A 417 -18.22 -19.23 -2.36
N VAL A 418 -17.46 -18.69 -3.30
CA VAL A 418 -16.18 -19.28 -3.75
C VAL A 418 -15.16 -19.26 -2.61
N ASN A 419 -14.48 -20.36 -2.37
CA ASN A 419 -13.38 -20.37 -1.43
C ASN A 419 -12.09 -19.83 -2.07
N LEU A 420 -11.90 -18.53 -1.94
CA LEU A 420 -10.72 -17.82 -2.45
C LEU A 420 -9.51 -17.92 -1.51
N GLY A 421 -9.69 -18.51 -0.33
CA GLY A 421 -8.64 -18.64 0.68
C GLY A 421 -8.25 -17.29 1.31
N SER A 422 -7.05 -17.24 1.90
CA SER A 422 -6.46 -16.04 2.50
C SER A 422 -5.20 -15.65 1.75
N ARG A 423 -5.30 -14.74 0.78
CA ARG A 423 -4.18 -14.31 -0.08
C ARG A 423 -4.07 -12.79 -0.10
N CYS A 424 -2.90 -12.26 -0.49
CA CYS A 424 -2.76 -10.81 -0.71
C CYS A 424 -3.56 -10.39 -1.95
N THR A 425 -3.85 -9.10 -2.06
CA THR A 425 -4.68 -8.52 -3.12
C THR A 425 -4.23 -8.92 -4.53
N VAL A 426 -2.93 -8.97 -4.75
CA VAL A 426 -2.35 -9.31 -6.05
C VAL A 426 -2.64 -10.75 -6.44
N PHE A 427 -2.36 -11.71 -5.54
CA PHE A 427 -2.68 -13.11 -5.78
C PHE A 427 -4.18 -13.39 -5.81
N MET A 428 -4.95 -12.61 -5.08
CA MET A 428 -6.40 -12.71 -5.09
C MET A 428 -6.98 -12.33 -6.44
N ASN A 429 -6.38 -11.38 -7.15
CA ASN A 429 -6.80 -11.00 -8.50
C ASN A 429 -6.78 -12.20 -9.46
N SER A 430 -5.68 -12.97 -9.44
CA SER A 430 -5.58 -14.20 -10.23
C SER A 430 -6.63 -15.23 -9.81
N SER A 431 -6.90 -15.37 -8.50
CA SER A 431 -7.93 -16.29 -8.00
C SER A 431 -9.34 -15.88 -8.42
N VAL A 432 -9.65 -14.58 -8.38
CA VAL A 432 -10.96 -14.04 -8.83
C VAL A 432 -11.12 -14.22 -10.33
N LYS A 433 -10.12 -13.89 -11.13
CA LYS A 433 -10.15 -14.11 -12.59
C LYS A 433 -10.29 -15.59 -12.94
N GLN A 434 -9.64 -16.48 -12.20
CA GLN A 434 -9.81 -17.92 -12.39
C GLN A 434 -11.25 -18.34 -12.04
N ALA A 435 -11.80 -17.86 -10.90
CA ALA A 435 -13.17 -18.12 -10.51
C ALA A 435 -14.19 -17.69 -11.59
N GLN A 436 -13.99 -16.50 -12.17
CA GLN A 436 -14.83 -16.02 -13.28
C GLN A 436 -14.73 -16.92 -14.51
N LYS A 437 -13.52 -17.35 -14.90
CA LYS A 437 -13.32 -18.27 -16.03
C LYS A 437 -14.00 -19.61 -15.82
N ASP A 438 -14.01 -20.06 -14.58
CA ASP A 438 -14.60 -21.33 -14.19
C ASP A 438 -16.11 -21.23 -13.91
N GLY A 439 -16.70 -20.06 -14.18
CA GLY A 439 -18.15 -19.86 -14.20
C GLY A 439 -18.79 -19.48 -12.85
N ALA A 440 -17.99 -19.05 -11.86
CA ALA A 440 -18.54 -18.52 -10.61
C ALA A 440 -19.34 -17.23 -10.88
N THR A 441 -20.46 -17.07 -10.19
CA THR A 441 -21.27 -15.85 -10.27
C THR A 441 -20.61 -14.70 -9.54
N ILE A 442 -21.01 -13.47 -9.84
CA ILE A 442 -20.47 -12.28 -9.16
C ILE A 442 -20.89 -12.28 -7.68
N GLU A 443 -22.08 -12.78 -7.38
CA GLU A 443 -22.60 -12.96 -6.03
C GLU A 443 -21.70 -13.91 -5.23
N ASP A 444 -21.35 -15.06 -5.80
CA ASP A 444 -20.49 -16.05 -5.16
C ASP A 444 -19.04 -15.54 -4.96
N ILE A 445 -18.56 -14.73 -5.90
CA ILE A 445 -17.25 -14.06 -5.80
C ILE A 445 -17.27 -12.98 -4.71
N SER A 446 -18.32 -12.16 -4.63
CA SER A 446 -18.47 -11.11 -3.62
C SER A 446 -18.50 -11.69 -2.19
N ALA A 447 -19.28 -12.74 -1.99
CA ALA A 447 -19.32 -13.47 -0.71
C ALA A 447 -17.95 -14.10 -0.40
N GLY A 448 -17.30 -14.72 -1.39
CA GLY A 448 -15.97 -15.31 -1.25
C GLY A 448 -14.89 -14.29 -0.86
N LEU A 449 -14.94 -13.08 -1.42
CA LEU A 449 -14.04 -11.98 -1.07
C LEU A 449 -14.29 -11.46 0.34
N SER A 450 -15.55 -11.36 0.78
CA SER A 450 -15.92 -10.97 2.14
C SER A 450 -15.37 -11.97 3.17
N LEU A 451 -15.50 -13.28 2.90
CA LEU A 451 -14.87 -14.34 3.70
C LEU A 451 -13.34 -14.25 3.69
N SER A 452 -12.74 -13.92 2.55
CA SER A 452 -11.28 -13.78 2.43
C SER A 452 -10.73 -12.62 3.26
N VAL A 453 -11.41 -11.48 3.31
CA VAL A 453 -11.05 -10.35 4.20
C VAL A 453 -10.96 -10.82 5.63
N VAL A 454 -11.98 -11.52 6.10
CA VAL A 454 -12.05 -12.05 7.46
C VAL A 454 -10.94 -13.07 7.74
N LYS A 455 -10.73 -14.02 6.84
CA LYS A 455 -9.64 -15.01 6.97
C LYS A 455 -8.27 -14.36 7.00
N ASN A 456 -8.05 -13.30 6.20
CA ASN A 456 -6.80 -12.53 6.26
C ASN A 456 -6.63 -11.83 7.62
N ALA A 457 -7.69 -11.23 8.16
CA ALA A 457 -7.67 -10.60 9.48
C ALA A 457 -7.31 -11.61 10.57
N LEU A 458 -8.04 -12.70 10.64
CA LEU A 458 -7.90 -13.70 11.70
C LEU A 458 -6.58 -14.46 11.65
N TYR A 459 -6.25 -15.02 10.48
CA TYR A 459 -5.14 -15.99 10.39
C TYR A 459 -3.80 -15.38 10.02
N LYS A 460 -3.77 -14.22 9.37
CA LYS A 460 -2.50 -13.57 8.99
C LYS A 460 -2.11 -12.43 9.90
N VAL A 461 -3.07 -11.63 10.34
CA VAL A 461 -2.79 -10.46 11.19
C VAL A 461 -2.82 -10.85 12.66
N ILE A 462 -3.95 -11.33 13.14
CA ILE A 462 -4.13 -11.73 14.53
C ILE A 462 -3.38 -13.03 14.83
N ARG A 463 -3.25 -13.91 13.82
CA ARG A 463 -2.63 -15.25 13.91
C ARG A 463 -3.34 -16.14 14.94
N ALA A 464 -4.65 -16.02 15.02
CA ALA A 464 -5.46 -16.84 15.90
C ALA A 464 -5.33 -18.32 15.53
N SER A 465 -5.02 -19.15 16.51
CA SER A 465 -4.93 -20.61 16.36
C SER A 465 -6.31 -21.26 16.42
N SER A 466 -7.26 -20.60 17.10
CA SER A 466 -8.65 -21.03 17.22
C SER A 466 -9.58 -19.83 17.45
N PRO A 467 -10.85 -19.96 17.07
CA PRO A 467 -11.85 -18.90 17.31
C PRO A 467 -11.98 -18.50 18.78
N GLY A 468 -11.88 -19.45 19.71
CA GLY A 468 -12.03 -19.19 21.16
C GLY A 468 -10.92 -18.32 21.77
N GLU A 469 -9.79 -18.13 21.09
CA GLU A 469 -8.64 -17.35 21.59
C GLU A 469 -8.92 -15.86 21.74
N LEU A 470 -9.86 -15.32 20.96
CA LEU A 470 -10.25 -13.90 21.00
C LEU A 470 -11.26 -13.57 22.12
N GLY A 471 -11.77 -14.57 22.80
CA GLY A 471 -12.83 -14.39 23.80
C GLY A 471 -14.23 -14.27 23.19
N LYS A 472 -15.22 -13.90 24.02
CA LYS A 472 -16.62 -13.80 23.60
C LYS A 472 -17.14 -12.35 23.53
N ARG A 473 -16.41 -11.39 24.10
CA ARG A 473 -16.82 -9.98 24.19
C ARG A 473 -16.01 -9.16 23.22
N ILE A 474 -16.48 -9.18 21.97
CA ILE A 474 -15.78 -8.60 20.84
C ILE A 474 -16.58 -7.41 20.30
N VAL A 475 -15.92 -6.26 20.18
CA VAL A 475 -16.44 -5.10 19.45
C VAL A 475 -15.73 -5.02 18.10
N VAL A 476 -16.51 -4.94 17.04
CA VAL A 476 -16.01 -4.72 15.68
C VAL A 476 -16.34 -3.31 15.22
N GLN A 477 -15.39 -2.66 14.56
CA GLN A 477 -15.49 -1.27 14.16
C GLN A 477 -14.66 -1.01 12.90
N GLY A 478 -14.71 0.23 12.39
CA GLY A 478 -14.13 0.61 11.12
C GLY A 478 -15.12 0.50 9.96
N GLY A 479 -14.87 1.27 8.89
CA GLY A 479 -15.79 1.36 7.76
C GLY A 479 -16.07 0.03 7.06
N THR A 480 -15.14 -0.92 7.13
CA THR A 480 -15.30 -2.24 6.49
C THR A 480 -16.40 -3.08 7.14
N PHE A 481 -16.65 -2.90 8.45
CA PHE A 481 -17.73 -3.61 9.14
C PHE A 481 -19.13 -3.01 8.92
N LEU A 482 -19.24 -1.88 8.20
CA LEU A 482 -20.52 -1.42 7.68
C LEU A 482 -21.05 -2.33 6.57
N ASN A 483 -20.19 -3.18 5.99
CA ASN A 483 -20.56 -4.24 5.06
C ASN A 483 -21.08 -5.46 5.84
N ASP A 484 -22.39 -5.73 5.74
CA ASP A 484 -23.03 -6.85 6.45
C ASP A 484 -22.52 -8.22 6.00
N ALA A 485 -22.06 -8.36 4.75
CA ALA A 485 -21.44 -9.61 4.28
C ALA A 485 -20.13 -9.90 5.01
N VAL A 486 -19.31 -8.87 5.27
CA VAL A 486 -18.06 -9.00 6.04
C VAL A 486 -18.38 -9.29 7.51
N LEU A 487 -19.33 -8.57 8.08
CA LEU A 487 -19.75 -8.77 9.47
C LEU A 487 -20.27 -10.20 9.71
N ARG A 488 -21.14 -10.68 8.82
CA ARG A 488 -21.67 -12.05 8.91
C ARG A 488 -20.57 -13.10 8.68
N ALA A 489 -19.68 -12.87 7.70
CA ALA A 489 -18.54 -13.74 7.47
C ALA A 489 -17.65 -13.85 8.72
N PHE A 490 -17.47 -12.74 9.44
CA PHE A 490 -16.71 -12.72 10.67
C PHE A 490 -17.39 -13.55 11.78
N GLU A 491 -18.69 -13.38 11.99
CA GLU A 491 -19.43 -14.16 12.97
C GLU A 491 -19.45 -15.66 12.65
N GLN A 492 -19.57 -16.02 11.36
CA GLN A 492 -19.53 -17.41 10.93
C GLN A 492 -18.15 -18.04 11.17
N GLU A 493 -17.08 -17.35 10.77
CA GLU A 493 -15.71 -17.88 10.90
C GLU A 493 -15.30 -18.01 12.39
N MET A 494 -15.76 -17.07 13.24
CA MET A 494 -15.48 -17.07 14.66
C MET A 494 -16.42 -17.97 15.48
N GLY A 495 -17.62 -18.27 14.98
CA GLY A 495 -18.66 -18.99 15.71
C GLY A 495 -19.20 -18.23 16.93
N VAL A 496 -19.04 -16.89 16.95
CA VAL A 496 -19.51 -16.01 18.02
C VAL A 496 -20.24 -14.79 17.48
N GLN A 497 -21.20 -14.27 18.22
CA GLN A 497 -21.84 -13.00 17.93
C GLN A 497 -20.95 -11.85 18.42
N VAL A 498 -20.88 -10.78 17.66
CA VAL A 498 -20.09 -9.60 17.99
C VAL A 498 -20.95 -8.35 18.10
N VAL A 499 -20.45 -7.32 18.77
CA VAL A 499 -21.08 -6.00 18.84
C VAL A 499 -20.50 -5.11 17.74
N ARG A 500 -21.37 -4.65 16.84
CA ARG A 500 -21.08 -3.60 15.86
C ARG A 500 -21.91 -2.37 16.22
N PRO A 501 -21.31 -1.27 16.71
CA PRO A 501 -22.00 0.00 16.88
C PRO A 501 -22.54 0.53 15.53
N ASP A 502 -23.68 1.24 15.55
CA ASP A 502 -24.24 1.90 14.36
C ASP A 502 -23.28 2.94 13.77
N ILE A 503 -22.39 3.47 14.59
CA ILE A 503 -21.31 4.41 14.21
C ILE A 503 -19.96 3.71 13.98
N ALA A 504 -19.95 2.44 13.60
CA ALA A 504 -18.71 1.65 13.45
C ALA A 504 -17.62 2.36 12.63
N GLY A 505 -18.00 3.11 11.60
CA GLY A 505 -17.07 3.90 10.79
C GLY A 505 -16.59 5.22 11.42
N LEU A 506 -17.19 5.65 12.54
CA LEU A 506 -16.90 6.92 13.22
C LEU A 506 -16.23 6.71 14.59
N MET A 507 -15.95 5.48 14.98
CA MET A 507 -15.50 5.14 16.34
C MET A 507 -14.21 5.87 16.75
N GLY A 508 -13.26 6.09 15.82
CA GLY A 508 -12.06 6.89 16.08
C GLY A 508 -12.40 8.34 16.45
N ALA A 509 -13.24 8.99 15.65
CA ALA A 509 -13.67 10.37 15.90
C ALA A 509 -14.53 10.47 17.17
N TYR A 510 -15.48 9.56 17.35
CA TYR A 510 -16.32 9.54 18.56
C TYR A 510 -15.50 9.29 19.83
N GLY A 511 -14.54 8.37 19.79
CA GLY A 511 -13.63 8.13 20.90
C GLY A 511 -12.72 9.33 21.20
N ALA A 512 -12.32 10.09 20.18
CA ALA A 512 -11.60 11.34 20.36
C ALA A 512 -12.47 12.38 21.09
N ALA A 513 -13.76 12.53 20.71
CA ALA A 513 -14.68 13.43 21.41
C ALA A 513 -14.89 13.03 22.89
N LEU A 514 -15.10 11.74 23.16
CA LEU A 514 -15.19 11.21 24.53
C LEU A 514 -13.92 11.47 25.35
N TYR A 515 -12.75 11.32 24.71
CA TYR A 515 -11.48 11.64 25.36
C TYR A 515 -11.38 13.13 25.69
N ALA A 516 -11.73 14.01 24.76
CA ALA A 516 -11.73 15.46 24.97
C ALA A 516 -12.66 15.82 26.15
N GLN A 517 -13.85 15.24 26.21
CA GLN A 517 -14.81 15.41 27.32
C GLN A 517 -14.22 14.99 28.67
N SER A 518 -13.51 13.87 28.72
CA SER A 518 -12.91 13.36 29.96
C SER A 518 -11.84 14.27 30.57
N ARG A 519 -11.25 15.20 29.78
CA ARG A 519 -10.13 16.06 30.18
C ARG A 519 -10.53 17.37 30.87
N LYS A 520 -11.83 17.66 30.97
CA LYS A 520 -12.42 18.81 31.70
C LYS A 520 -11.64 20.11 31.51
N ARG A 521 -11.58 20.61 30.27
CA ARG A 521 -10.92 21.86 29.96
C ARG A 521 -11.88 23.04 30.18
N GLU A 522 -11.37 24.19 30.62
CA GLU A 522 -12.18 25.38 30.84
C GLU A 522 -12.58 26.05 29.52
N LYS A 523 -11.66 26.11 28.55
CA LYS A 523 -11.86 26.72 27.24
C LYS A 523 -11.04 26.00 26.17
N SER A 524 -11.67 25.76 25.03
CA SER A 524 -10.98 25.20 23.86
C SER A 524 -10.01 26.22 23.22
N THR A 525 -8.93 25.69 22.62
CA THR A 525 -7.96 26.44 21.82
C THR A 525 -8.22 26.35 20.33
N ILE A 526 -9.25 25.62 19.90
CA ILE A 526 -9.63 25.53 18.49
C ILE A 526 -9.86 26.93 17.91
N LEU A 527 -9.43 27.15 16.67
CA LEU A 527 -9.56 28.45 16.00
C LEU A 527 -11.03 28.90 16.00
N THR A 528 -11.26 30.15 16.43
CA THR A 528 -12.58 30.79 16.35
C THR A 528 -12.94 31.10 14.88
N GLU A 529 -14.20 31.40 14.61
CA GLU A 529 -14.68 31.80 13.28
C GLU A 529 -13.82 32.93 12.66
N GLU A 530 -13.51 33.97 13.43
CA GLU A 530 -12.69 35.09 12.97
C GLU A 530 -11.25 34.68 12.62
N GLN A 531 -10.67 33.75 13.39
CA GLN A 531 -9.35 33.22 13.14
C GLN A 531 -9.35 32.30 11.93
N LEU A 532 -10.40 31.51 11.75
CA LEU A 532 -10.58 30.58 10.65
C LEU A 532 -10.77 31.33 9.31
N ALA A 533 -11.47 32.49 9.33
CA ALA A 533 -11.60 33.36 8.16
C ALA A 533 -10.25 33.90 7.64
N LYS A 534 -9.27 34.07 8.52
CA LYS A 534 -7.89 34.49 8.18
C LYS A 534 -6.95 33.32 7.91
N PHE A 535 -7.42 32.08 8.03
CA PHE A 535 -6.57 30.90 7.93
C PHE A 535 -5.92 30.76 6.55
N THR A 536 -4.61 30.62 6.55
CA THR A 536 -3.80 30.35 5.36
C THR A 536 -2.99 29.09 5.56
N HIS A 537 -2.80 28.33 4.48
CA HIS A 537 -1.97 27.13 4.48
C HIS A 537 -1.06 27.15 3.26
N LYS A 538 0.26 27.17 3.50
CA LYS A 538 1.29 27.08 2.47
C LYS A 538 2.16 25.85 2.71
N ILE A 539 2.38 25.10 1.65
CA ILE A 539 3.22 23.90 1.68
C ILE A 539 4.50 24.20 0.91
N SER A 540 5.63 23.96 1.53
CA SER A 540 6.94 24.03 0.89
C SER A 540 7.75 22.79 1.22
N VAL A 541 8.67 22.42 0.32
CA VAL A 541 9.52 21.28 0.51
C VAL A 541 10.96 21.73 0.52
N VAL A 542 11.70 21.31 1.53
CA VAL A 542 13.10 21.65 1.71
C VAL A 542 13.92 20.38 1.95
N THR A 543 15.18 20.39 1.54
CA THR A 543 16.11 19.32 1.89
C THR A 543 16.80 19.67 3.19
N CYS A 544 16.74 18.79 4.17
CA CYS A 544 17.42 18.96 5.44
C CYS A 544 18.94 18.83 5.25
N GLY A 545 19.70 19.84 5.66
CA GLY A 545 21.16 19.85 5.61
C GLY A 545 21.85 19.47 6.93
N LEU A 546 21.10 19.00 7.95
CA LEU A 546 21.61 18.80 9.30
C LEU A 546 22.39 17.49 9.49
N CYS A 547 22.30 16.55 8.56
CA CYS A 547 23.06 15.29 8.59
C CYS A 547 23.11 14.66 7.19
N SER A 548 23.87 13.57 7.05
CA SER A 548 24.05 12.82 5.78
C SER A 548 22.78 12.18 5.21
N ASN A 549 21.68 12.10 5.97
CA ASN A 549 20.41 11.57 5.48
C ASN A 549 19.71 12.48 4.48
N HIS A 550 20.01 13.79 4.50
CA HIS A 550 19.41 14.78 3.61
C HIS A 550 17.89 14.60 3.43
N CYS A 551 17.17 14.42 4.57
CA CYS A 551 15.73 14.20 4.57
C CYS A 551 15.03 15.31 3.79
N ARG A 552 14.07 14.95 2.95
CA ARG A 552 13.17 15.90 2.30
C ARG A 552 12.03 16.19 3.24
N LEU A 553 11.96 17.43 3.71
CA LEU A 553 11.00 17.89 4.68
C LEU A 553 9.85 18.60 3.98
N THR A 554 8.63 18.26 4.33
CA THR A 554 7.44 19.02 3.97
C THR A 554 7.14 20.01 5.10
N VAL A 555 7.26 21.28 4.81
CA VAL A 555 7.01 22.36 5.76
C VAL A 555 5.63 22.96 5.48
N ASN A 556 4.68 22.71 6.35
CA ASN A 556 3.37 23.32 6.36
C ASN A 556 3.44 24.61 7.19
N THR A 557 3.11 25.73 6.59
CA THR A 557 3.08 27.03 7.26
C THR A 557 1.65 27.53 7.31
N PHE A 558 1.17 27.81 8.51
CA PHE A 558 -0.17 28.31 8.79
C PHE A 558 -0.16 29.78 9.19
N GLU A 559 -1.33 30.39 9.33
CA GLU A 559 -1.50 31.75 9.80
C GLU A 559 -0.72 32.03 11.09
N GLY A 560 -0.16 33.25 11.22
CA GLY A 560 0.71 33.64 12.34
C GLY A 560 2.10 33.00 12.31
N GLY A 561 2.50 32.37 11.19
CA GLY A 561 3.83 31.78 11.02
C GLY A 561 4.03 30.43 11.74
N ARG A 562 2.96 29.83 12.25
CA ARG A 562 3.00 28.47 12.84
C ARG A 562 3.43 27.47 11.78
N LYS A 563 4.27 26.50 12.16
CA LYS A 563 4.82 25.52 11.23
C LYS A 563 4.63 24.12 11.75
N TYR A 564 4.26 23.21 10.83
CA TYR A 564 4.37 21.78 11.03
C TYR A 564 5.34 21.21 10.00
N ILE A 565 6.32 20.43 10.44
CA ILE A 565 7.35 19.83 9.59
C ILE A 565 7.17 18.33 9.60
N GLY A 566 6.90 17.75 8.42
CA GLY A 566 6.82 16.32 8.22
C GLY A 566 7.98 15.80 7.36
N GLY A 567 8.14 14.47 7.27
CA GLY A 567 9.20 13.83 6.50
C GLY A 567 10.57 13.81 7.19
N ASN A 568 10.66 14.32 8.42
CA ASN A 568 11.86 14.25 9.24
C ASN A 568 12.03 12.83 9.82
N ARG A 569 13.27 12.35 9.79
CA ARG A 569 13.64 11.06 10.42
C ARG A 569 14.24 11.24 11.82
N CYS A 570 14.31 12.48 12.30
CA CYS A 570 14.78 12.86 13.64
C CYS A 570 14.20 14.22 14.00
N GLU A 571 14.31 14.62 15.24
CA GLU A 571 13.76 15.89 15.73
C GLU A 571 14.64 17.13 15.42
N LYS A 572 15.84 16.98 14.90
CA LYS A 572 16.74 18.10 14.59
C LYS A 572 16.12 19.22 13.76
N PRO A 573 15.28 18.95 12.74
CA PRO A 573 14.62 20.01 11.96
C PRO A 573 13.53 20.77 12.74
N ILE A 574 12.95 20.15 13.75
CA ILE A 574 11.84 20.68 14.55
C ILE A 574 12.36 21.44 15.74
N THR A 575 13.30 20.86 16.48
CA THR A 575 13.89 21.42 17.68
C THR A 575 15.10 22.27 17.34
N ARG A 576 14.88 23.50 16.83
CA ARG A 576 15.96 24.50 16.68
C ARG A 576 16.45 25.10 18.00
N LYS A 577 15.81 24.83 19.09
CA LYS A 577 16.25 25.26 20.42
C LYS A 577 17.13 24.16 21.02
N ASN A 578 18.35 24.57 21.35
CA ASN A 578 19.27 23.91 22.29
C ASN A 578 18.65 22.69 22.96
N ALA A 579 18.67 21.53 22.27
CA ALA A 579 18.68 20.29 22.99
C ALA A 579 19.89 20.43 23.89
N GLY A 580 19.68 20.79 25.15
CA GLY A 580 20.68 20.69 26.17
C GLY A 580 21.29 19.31 25.96
N GLU A 581 22.58 19.22 26.12
CA GLU A 581 23.45 18.05 25.87
C GLU A 581 22.78 16.73 26.24
N SER A 582 21.81 16.30 25.45
CA SER A 582 21.31 14.92 25.54
C SER A 582 22.43 14.06 24.96
N LEU A 583 23.03 13.24 25.81
CA LEU A 583 24.02 12.23 25.42
C LEU A 583 23.47 11.37 24.28
N ASN A 584 23.79 11.72 23.02
CA ASN A 584 23.52 10.87 21.90
C ASN A 584 24.58 9.76 21.82
N ILE A 585 24.29 8.64 22.47
CA ILE A 585 25.21 7.49 22.55
C ILE A 585 25.57 6.98 21.14
N TYR A 586 24.69 7.10 20.16
CA TYR A 586 24.99 6.67 18.78
C TYR A 586 25.99 7.60 18.08
N GLU A 587 25.92 8.91 18.29
CA GLU A 587 26.92 9.85 17.79
C GLU A 587 28.27 9.64 18.48
N TYR A 588 28.24 9.37 19.77
CA TYR A 588 29.45 9.03 20.54
C TYR A 588 30.09 7.74 20.01
N LYS A 589 29.27 6.68 19.79
CA LYS A 589 29.75 5.43 19.20
C LYS A 589 30.35 5.63 17.80
N LEU A 590 29.73 6.44 16.95
CA LEU A 590 30.30 6.75 15.63
C LEU A 590 31.62 7.46 15.71
N LYS A 591 31.78 8.40 16.64
CA LYS A 591 33.07 9.07 16.90
C LYS A 591 34.14 8.08 17.34
N LEU A 592 33.83 7.16 18.24
CA LEU A 592 34.78 6.11 18.65
C LEU A 592 35.16 5.21 17.46
N LEU A 593 34.24 4.86 16.60
CA LEU A 593 34.52 4.05 15.42
C LEU A 593 35.40 4.76 14.38
N GLU A 594 35.49 6.10 14.42
CA GLU A 594 36.38 6.86 13.54
C GLU A 594 37.85 6.58 13.80
N GLU A 595 38.24 6.21 15.03
CA GLU A 595 39.60 5.81 15.39
C GLU A 595 40.05 4.52 14.70
N TYR A 596 39.11 3.70 14.25
CA TYR A 596 39.38 2.40 13.62
C TYR A 596 39.22 2.44 12.08
N ARG A 597 39.19 3.61 11.44
CA ARG A 597 38.95 3.71 9.99
C ARG A 597 40.11 3.28 9.13
N SER A 598 41.34 3.57 9.53
CA SER A 598 42.50 3.20 8.74
C SER A 598 43.78 3.08 9.60
N CYS A 599 44.64 2.17 9.20
CA CYS A 599 46.02 2.08 9.63
C CYS A 599 46.86 1.47 8.51
N GLU A 600 48.16 1.74 8.54
CA GLU A 600 49.14 1.13 7.65
C GLU A 600 49.72 -0.14 8.27
N GLY A 601 50.16 -1.08 7.43
CA GLY A 601 50.84 -2.31 7.87
C GLY A 601 51.74 -2.88 6.78
N PRO A 602 52.86 -3.52 7.15
CA PRO A 602 53.87 -4.00 6.19
C PRO A 602 53.41 -5.18 5.35
N ARG A 603 52.34 -5.89 5.73
CA ARG A 603 51.81 -7.07 5.01
C ARG A 603 50.73 -6.76 3.98
N GLY A 604 50.48 -5.50 3.65
CA GLY A 604 49.41 -5.06 2.75
C GLY A 604 48.19 -4.54 3.51
N THR A 605 47.17 -4.11 2.80
CA THR A 605 45.95 -3.49 3.36
C THR A 605 44.73 -4.36 3.19
N ILE A 606 43.95 -4.51 4.24
CA ILE A 606 42.66 -5.22 4.25
C ILE A 606 41.52 -4.18 4.24
N GLY A 607 40.59 -4.30 3.29
CA GLY A 607 39.38 -3.49 3.22
C GLY A 607 38.27 -4.08 4.09
N ILE A 608 37.65 -3.27 4.96
CA ILE A 608 36.49 -3.68 5.76
C ILE A 608 35.27 -2.90 5.30
N PRO A 609 34.24 -3.57 4.71
CA PRO A 609 33.01 -2.91 4.32
C PRO A 609 32.17 -2.58 5.55
N MET A 610 31.83 -1.29 5.72
CA MET A 610 31.02 -0.81 6.84
C MET A 610 29.53 -1.02 6.58
N GLY A 611 29.05 -2.23 6.83
CA GLY A 611 27.66 -2.63 6.71
C GLY A 611 27.30 -3.77 7.65
N LEU A 612 26.02 -4.02 7.86
CA LEU A 612 25.49 -5.05 8.76
C LEU A 612 26.12 -4.92 10.17
N ASN A 613 26.59 -6.03 10.71
CA ASN A 613 27.20 -6.08 12.05
C ASN A 613 28.65 -5.57 12.12
N MET A 614 29.23 -5.10 11.00
CA MET A 614 30.58 -4.55 11.01
C MET A 614 30.70 -3.28 11.88
N TYR A 615 29.61 -2.54 12.08
CA TYR A 615 29.60 -1.43 13.04
C TYR A 615 29.84 -1.86 14.50
N GLU A 616 29.47 -3.08 14.85
CA GLU A 616 29.72 -3.66 16.18
C GLU A 616 31.09 -4.32 16.27
N LEU A 617 31.52 -4.98 15.21
CA LEU A 617 32.71 -5.82 15.20
C LEU A 617 33.97 -5.11 14.69
N LEU A 618 33.88 -3.85 14.25
CA LEU A 618 35.01 -3.12 13.68
C LEU A 618 36.23 -3.03 14.64
N PRO A 619 36.08 -2.70 15.94
CA PRO A 619 37.21 -2.63 16.84
C PRO A 619 37.98 -3.94 16.97
N PHE A 620 37.23 -5.07 16.97
CA PHE A 620 37.81 -6.40 17.01
C PHE A 620 38.61 -6.70 15.75
N TRP A 621 38.01 -6.58 14.56
CA TRP A 621 38.67 -6.90 13.31
C TRP A 621 39.83 -5.96 12.99
N TYR A 622 39.70 -4.66 13.32
CA TYR A 622 40.79 -3.72 13.18
C TYR A 622 41.99 -4.12 14.01
N ARG A 623 41.79 -4.46 15.27
CA ARG A 623 42.86 -4.86 16.16
C ARG A 623 43.49 -6.16 15.71
N PHE A 624 42.67 -7.15 15.36
CA PHE A 624 43.12 -8.46 14.88
C PHE A 624 44.06 -8.33 13.66
N PHE A 625 43.61 -7.62 12.62
CA PHE A 625 44.44 -7.45 11.43
C PHE A 625 45.69 -6.61 11.67
N LYS A 626 45.60 -5.58 12.46
CA LYS A 626 46.74 -4.75 12.85
C LYS A 626 47.81 -5.55 13.56
N ASP A 627 47.41 -6.39 14.52
CA ASP A 627 48.38 -7.22 15.30
C ASP A 627 48.99 -8.31 14.44
N LEU A 628 48.35 -8.72 13.36
CA LEU A 628 48.92 -9.59 12.32
C LEU A 628 49.82 -8.84 11.33
N GLY A 629 50.01 -7.54 11.47
CA GLY A 629 50.86 -6.71 10.61
C GLY A 629 50.22 -6.24 9.32
N PHE A 630 48.87 -6.32 9.18
CA PHE A 630 48.14 -5.76 8.04
C PHE A 630 47.73 -4.30 8.33
N GLY A 631 47.71 -3.50 7.28
CA GLY A 631 46.96 -2.25 7.26
C GLY A 631 45.46 -2.51 7.16
N VAL A 632 44.65 -1.60 7.67
CA VAL A 632 43.18 -1.67 7.57
C VAL A 632 42.65 -0.42 6.91
N LYS A 633 41.67 -0.54 6.03
CA LYS A 633 40.92 0.59 5.47
C LYS A 633 39.45 0.25 5.44
N THR A 634 38.60 1.08 6.07
CA THR A 634 37.16 0.89 6.01
C THR A 634 36.54 1.57 4.80
N SER A 635 35.41 1.06 4.35
CA SER A 635 34.57 1.77 3.39
C SER A 635 33.98 3.06 4.00
N PRO A 636 33.52 4.03 3.19
CA PRO A 636 32.72 5.14 3.68
C PRO A 636 31.41 4.65 4.33
N LEU A 637 30.79 5.51 5.13
CA LEU A 637 29.48 5.23 5.70
C LEU A 637 28.44 5.04 4.60
N SER A 638 27.52 4.08 4.81
CA SER A 638 26.47 3.76 3.87
C SER A 638 25.50 4.93 3.64
N ASN A 639 25.02 5.07 2.42
CA ASN A 639 24.05 6.08 2.01
C ASN A 639 23.22 5.59 0.82
N SER A 640 22.15 6.33 0.48
CA SER A 640 21.25 5.97 -0.63
C SER A 640 21.96 5.87 -2.00
N LYS A 641 23.03 6.65 -2.24
CA LYS A 641 23.79 6.57 -3.49
C LYS A 641 24.52 5.25 -3.64
N LEU A 642 25.00 4.69 -2.52
CA LEU A 642 25.61 3.35 -2.49
C LEU A 642 24.61 2.25 -2.84
N TYR A 643 23.40 2.33 -2.30
CA TYR A 643 22.33 1.40 -2.66
C TYR A 643 22.06 1.41 -4.17
N LEU A 644 21.86 2.61 -4.74
CA LEU A 644 21.58 2.75 -6.18
C LEU A 644 22.70 2.19 -7.06
N ARG A 645 23.95 2.34 -6.66
CA ARG A 645 25.09 1.77 -7.40
C ARG A 645 25.10 0.24 -7.40
N GLY A 646 24.73 -0.38 -6.27
CA GLY A 646 24.73 -1.83 -6.11
C GLY A 646 23.44 -2.52 -6.54
N GLN A 647 22.41 -1.77 -6.86
CA GLN A 647 21.06 -2.29 -7.04
C GLN A 647 20.95 -3.39 -8.10
N HIS A 648 21.65 -3.24 -9.23
CA HIS A 648 21.62 -4.21 -10.33
C HIS A 648 22.28 -5.56 -10.00
N THR A 649 23.06 -5.64 -8.93
CA THR A 649 23.74 -6.87 -8.50
C THR A 649 22.97 -7.63 -7.42
N ILE A 650 21.85 -7.09 -6.93
CA ILE A 650 21.07 -7.71 -5.85
C ILE A 650 20.34 -8.94 -6.39
N PRO A 651 20.65 -10.16 -5.88
CA PRO A 651 20.13 -11.40 -6.45
C PRO A 651 18.68 -11.71 -6.04
N SER A 652 18.17 -11.06 -5.00
CA SER A 652 16.84 -11.32 -4.47
C SER A 652 16.21 -10.08 -3.87
N ASP A 653 14.95 -9.86 -4.20
CA ASP A 653 14.15 -8.76 -3.64
C ASP A 653 13.85 -8.92 -2.14
N THR A 654 13.89 -10.15 -1.64
CA THR A 654 13.63 -10.47 -0.23
C THR A 654 14.77 -10.14 0.73
N VAL A 655 15.97 -9.81 0.21
CA VAL A 655 17.13 -9.44 1.02
C VAL A 655 16.86 -8.12 1.77
N CYS A 656 17.17 -8.08 3.06
CA CYS A 656 16.97 -6.88 3.87
C CYS A 656 17.77 -5.68 3.37
N PHE A 657 17.29 -4.46 3.60
CA PHE A 657 17.93 -3.26 3.09
C PHE A 657 19.40 -3.08 3.50
N PRO A 658 19.82 -3.34 4.76
CA PRO A 658 21.23 -3.32 5.13
C PRO A 658 22.09 -4.30 4.33
N ALA A 659 21.59 -5.49 4.01
CA ALA A 659 22.31 -6.43 3.16
C ALA A 659 22.35 -5.97 1.68
N LYS A 660 21.29 -5.32 1.18
CA LYS A 660 21.31 -4.68 -0.15
C LYS A 660 22.39 -3.57 -0.25
N LEU A 661 22.66 -2.83 0.81
CA LEU A 661 23.75 -1.85 0.86
C LEU A 661 25.13 -2.48 0.69
N MET A 662 25.34 -3.73 1.15
CA MET A 662 26.60 -4.44 0.98
C MET A 662 26.97 -4.64 -0.50
N HIS A 663 25.98 -4.80 -1.37
CA HIS A 663 26.22 -4.88 -2.82
C HIS A 663 26.86 -3.61 -3.37
N GLY A 664 26.36 -2.43 -2.96
CA GLY A 664 26.95 -1.15 -3.33
C GLY A 664 28.34 -0.94 -2.75
N LEU A 665 28.58 -1.37 -1.51
CA LEU A 665 29.90 -1.32 -0.88
C LEU A 665 30.91 -2.22 -1.59
N SER A 666 30.49 -3.43 -1.99
CA SER A 666 31.34 -4.36 -2.73
C SER A 666 31.74 -3.83 -4.10
N LEU A 667 30.81 -3.25 -4.85
CA LEU A 667 31.08 -2.68 -6.18
C LEU A 667 32.07 -1.54 -6.19
N ILE A 668 32.07 -0.68 -5.18
CA ILE A 668 33.04 0.41 -5.08
C ILE A 668 34.48 -0.13 -5.01
N HIS A 669 34.66 -1.27 -4.34
CA HIS A 669 35.96 -1.92 -4.21
C HIS A 669 36.35 -2.76 -5.43
N ILE A 670 35.37 -3.21 -6.24
CA ILE A 670 35.61 -3.99 -7.46
C ILE A 670 35.85 -3.09 -8.68
N SER A 671 35.18 -1.93 -8.76
CA SER A 671 35.26 -1.02 -9.92
C SER A 671 36.39 0.00 -9.85
N GLU A 672 37.03 0.18 -8.72
CA GLU A 672 38.30 0.92 -8.61
C GLU A 672 39.45 -0.10 -8.52
N PRO A 673 40.13 -0.39 -9.65
CA PRO A 673 41.24 -1.32 -9.64
C PRO A 673 42.50 -0.64 -9.06
N THR A 674 42.54 -0.47 -7.75
CA THR A 674 43.82 -0.44 -7.05
C THR A 674 44.11 -1.88 -6.62
N ARG A 675 44.32 -2.75 -7.60
CA ARG A 675 44.83 -4.08 -7.36
C ARG A 675 46.32 -4.15 -7.66
N PRO A 676 47.03 -4.75 -6.73
CA PRO A 676 47.87 -5.87 -7.08
C PRO A 676 47.14 -7.16 -6.69
N TYR A 677 47.05 -8.09 -7.60
CA TYR A 677 46.80 -9.47 -7.29
C TYR A 677 47.97 -10.04 -6.50
#